data_bae28b5684cf8d46189aa0e9da0e9327
#
_entry.id   bae28b5684cf8d46189aa0e9da0e9327
#
_cell.length_a   1.000
_cell.length_b   1.000
_cell.length_c   1.000
_cell.angle_alpha   90.00
_cell.angle_beta   90.00
_cell.angle_gamma   90.00
#
_symmetry.space_group_name_H-M   'P 1'
#
loop_
_entity.id
_entity.type
_entity.pdbx_description
1 polymer ?
#
loop_
_entity_poly.entity_id
_entity_poly.type
_entity_poly.pdbx_seq_one_letter_code
_entity_poly.pdbx_strand_id
1 'polypeptide(L)'
;MLLLKLPKEAPDHKELINQLFLRILNRPATEDEIKRSQSLFAGQIDGDHSQLIKKLEAAELEIKDWLREQEEKRNDAIAKARNDVEAYKKQTAEAVKKANDARNAKITKAKTNLAAFDESLPAKVMQWESDFAAGKSKWTNLDISKISSKMPGVKFESQKDGSIFVGGRSAKGSYIINSSINKELLTGIRIEAMEDNRLPRKGPGRAPNDGNFVLSELEVMASPTKDLSHWKEVGNWNFSNTQNLGKWKPEPNTKVLDANKSITLSTIGKDATLSSSPFYHVGPFIGLGFDQDGGPERESSFDPNMKFSQGEKSLSWKVKPEWKDGQLYGTVFSAENSSNYLLKEIETTAPVTLPVSLGSDDGIKVFLNGKEVLANNVGRGAAPDQEKLELRLKSGKNALLIKIHNGGGPSGFYFKSGVKESMLPSLSLTQDLPAASYVLQLEASPKTDGVMRVQWGSGKDESQSIKINKKETWSNYRIDFVAQKAISKLQVFFQKGAKVRSIKILRNGLPTKLSFENALATFSQGSYPVASAIDGKVAPSANGWAIAPRMGKTHFASFQVKSPVSYFGSTDLQITLKQEFQSGQHSLGRFRVAVTDVPRPVSYGLPAEVKEIFAIDKTKRTPEQKKKLMEEYKKSDSERVKLAKIFTEASKPLPKDPKLSGLENALKTAELPLPLPPEVARLRRARDLSAKQLANKRVIGAQDLAWALINTPSFLFNR
;
A
#
# COMPACT_ATOMS: atom_id res chain seq x y z
N MET A 1 -40.74 -36.52 21.97
CA MET A 1 -41.79 -36.86 20.99
C MET A 1 -42.91 -37.65 21.60
N LEU A 2 -42.65 -38.65 22.44
CA LEU A 2 -43.66 -39.50 23.11
C LEU A 2 -44.61 -38.73 24.03
N LEU A 3 -44.06 -37.85 24.91
CA LEU A 3 -44.83 -37.03 25.86
C LEU A 3 -45.74 -35.97 25.21
N LEU A 4 -45.59 -35.73 23.90
CA LEU A 4 -46.50 -34.86 23.14
C LEU A 4 -47.65 -35.62 22.46
N LYS A 5 -47.48 -36.95 22.24
CA LYS A 5 -48.48 -37.79 21.59
C LYS A 5 -49.38 -38.48 22.58
N LEU A 6 -48.83 -39.11 23.63
CA LEU A 6 -49.54 -39.83 24.64
C LEU A 6 -50.73 -39.07 25.26
N PRO A 7 -50.63 -37.80 25.69
CA PRO A 7 -51.77 -37.05 26.23
C PRO A 7 -52.87 -36.80 25.21
N LYS A 8 -52.66 -36.98 23.92
CA LYS A 8 -53.63 -36.83 22.85
C LYS A 8 -54.29 -38.16 22.51
N GLU A 9 -53.59 -39.27 22.72
CA GLU A 9 -54.01 -40.62 22.34
C GLU A 9 -54.73 -41.35 23.47
N ALA A 10 -54.38 -41.08 24.73
CA ALA A 10 -55.05 -41.72 25.89
C ALA A 10 -56.48 -41.17 26.11
N PRO A 11 -57.49 -41.99 26.31
CA PRO A 11 -58.90 -41.58 26.42
C PRO A 11 -59.17 -40.70 27.65
N ASP A 12 -58.54 -41.00 28.78
CA ASP A 12 -58.65 -40.25 30.01
C ASP A 12 -57.36 -40.11 30.79
N HIS A 13 -57.35 -39.48 31.96
CA HIS A 13 -56.20 -39.30 32.81
C HIS A 13 -55.70 -40.60 33.44
N LYS A 14 -56.58 -41.52 33.76
CA LYS A 14 -56.25 -42.82 34.37
C LYS A 14 -55.39 -43.65 33.38
N GLU A 15 -55.84 -43.74 32.15
CA GLU A 15 -55.10 -44.43 31.09
C GLU A 15 -53.77 -43.73 30.75
N LEU A 16 -53.74 -42.40 30.68
CA LEU A 16 -52.53 -41.65 30.49
C LEU A 16 -51.47 -41.90 31.57
N ILE A 17 -51.95 -41.96 32.87
CA ILE A 17 -51.06 -42.27 34.01
C ILE A 17 -50.50 -43.68 33.86
N ASN A 18 -51.35 -44.65 33.58
CA ASN A 18 -50.99 -46.05 33.42
C ASN A 18 -49.97 -46.22 32.29
N GLN A 19 -50.15 -45.57 31.16
CA GLN A 19 -49.22 -45.60 30.03
C GLN A 19 -47.86 -45.01 30.39
N LEU A 20 -47.82 -43.96 31.19
CA LEU A 20 -46.56 -43.37 31.66
C LEU A 20 -45.85 -44.31 32.64
N PHE A 21 -46.56 -44.93 33.62
CA PHE A 21 -45.96 -45.90 34.53
C PHE A 21 -45.44 -47.14 33.78
N LEU A 22 -46.23 -47.71 32.86
CA LEU A 22 -45.82 -48.84 32.03
C LEU A 22 -44.56 -48.56 31.24
N ARG A 23 -44.46 -47.38 30.68
CA ARG A 23 -43.31 -47.03 29.79
C ARG A 23 -42.05 -46.56 30.55
N ILE A 24 -42.22 -46.02 31.76
CA ILE A 24 -41.10 -45.52 32.57
C ILE A 24 -40.66 -46.53 33.60
N LEU A 25 -41.63 -47.20 34.32
CA LEU A 25 -41.31 -48.12 35.39
C LEU A 25 -41.63 -49.60 35.04
N ASN A 26 -42.04 -49.89 33.81
CA ASN A 26 -42.33 -51.20 33.26
C ASN A 26 -43.39 -52.00 34.11
N ARG A 27 -44.30 -51.27 34.76
CA ARG A 27 -45.44 -51.80 35.50
C ARG A 27 -46.68 -50.87 35.46
N PRO A 28 -47.90 -51.37 35.63
CA PRO A 28 -49.04 -50.46 35.75
C PRO A 28 -48.98 -49.67 37.05
N ALA A 29 -49.65 -48.53 37.09
CA ALA A 29 -49.81 -47.73 38.30
C ALA A 29 -50.82 -48.43 39.25
N THR A 30 -50.55 -48.37 40.54
CA THR A 30 -51.53 -48.79 41.57
C THR A 30 -52.66 -47.76 41.68
N GLU A 31 -53.81 -48.15 42.26
CA GLU A 31 -54.92 -47.22 42.45
C GLU A 31 -54.56 -46.01 43.30
N ASP A 32 -53.62 -46.15 44.27
CA ASP A 32 -53.13 -45.06 45.09
C ASP A 32 -52.19 -44.13 44.30
N GLU A 33 -51.39 -44.72 43.47
CA GLU A 33 -50.50 -43.94 42.54
C GLU A 33 -51.30 -43.18 41.49
N ILE A 34 -52.41 -43.79 40.97
CA ILE A 34 -53.32 -43.12 40.06
C ILE A 34 -53.94 -41.91 40.74
N LYS A 35 -54.51 -42.14 41.97
CA LYS A 35 -55.19 -41.12 42.77
C LYS A 35 -54.22 -39.92 43.07
N ARG A 36 -52.97 -40.18 43.47
CA ARG A 36 -52.00 -39.16 43.74
C ARG A 36 -51.58 -38.45 42.47
N SER A 37 -51.41 -39.16 41.38
CA SER A 37 -51.00 -38.58 40.09
C SER A 37 -52.06 -37.73 39.41
N GLN A 38 -53.34 -38.05 39.67
CA GLN A 38 -54.49 -37.28 39.16
C GLN A 38 -54.49 -35.83 39.61
N SER A 39 -53.90 -35.52 40.77
CA SER A 39 -53.75 -34.13 41.26
C SER A 39 -52.85 -33.25 40.35
N LEU A 40 -51.91 -33.84 39.65
CA LEU A 40 -51.07 -33.14 38.70
C LEU A 40 -51.81 -32.63 37.45
N PHE A 41 -52.99 -33.19 37.19
CA PHE A 41 -53.88 -32.84 36.08
C PHE A 41 -55.06 -31.96 36.52
N ALA A 42 -55.27 -31.78 37.85
CA ALA A 42 -56.38 -31.05 38.42
C ALA A 42 -55.98 -29.71 39.03
N GLY A 43 -56.57 -28.63 38.58
CA GLY A 43 -57.03 -27.48 39.35
C GLY A 43 -56.03 -26.41 39.85
N GLN A 44 -54.80 -26.71 40.16
CA GLN A 44 -53.90 -25.68 40.76
C GLN A 44 -53.50 -24.58 39.74
N ILE A 45 -53.32 -24.95 38.48
CA ILE A 45 -52.97 -23.99 37.36
C ILE A 45 -54.17 -23.05 37.12
N ASP A 46 -55.37 -23.46 37.26
CA ASP A 46 -56.61 -22.67 37.05
C ASP A 46 -56.74 -21.54 38.10
N GLY A 47 -56.42 -21.85 39.39
CA GLY A 47 -56.44 -20.88 40.47
C GLY A 47 -55.33 -19.81 40.30
N ASP A 48 -54.13 -20.23 39.95
CA ASP A 48 -53.02 -19.33 39.75
C ASP A 48 -53.25 -18.42 38.56
N HIS A 49 -53.85 -18.93 37.47
CA HIS A 49 -54.18 -18.11 36.29
C HIS A 49 -55.23 -17.03 36.64
N SER A 50 -56.25 -17.37 37.34
CA SER A 50 -57.30 -16.44 37.80
C SER A 50 -56.75 -15.34 38.73
N GLN A 51 -55.77 -15.67 39.57
CA GLN A 51 -55.09 -14.70 40.42
C GLN A 51 -54.23 -13.78 39.62
N LEU A 52 -53.52 -14.29 38.59
CA LEU A 52 -52.69 -13.48 37.67
C LEU A 52 -53.53 -12.48 36.87
N ILE A 53 -54.73 -12.91 36.40
CA ILE A 53 -55.66 -12.00 35.72
C ILE A 53 -56.09 -10.88 36.66
N LYS A 54 -56.53 -11.18 37.88
CA LYS A 54 -56.95 -10.16 38.88
C LYS A 54 -55.79 -9.15 39.18
N LYS A 55 -54.55 -9.65 39.33
CA LYS A 55 -53.38 -8.78 39.56
C LYS A 55 -53.11 -7.91 38.38
N LEU A 56 -53.24 -8.44 37.16
CA LEU A 56 -53.04 -7.69 35.92
C LEU A 56 -54.08 -6.58 35.77
N GLU A 57 -55.38 -6.93 35.97
CA GLU A 57 -56.49 -5.97 35.90
C GLU A 57 -56.32 -4.82 36.91
N ALA A 58 -55.91 -5.13 38.15
CA ALA A 58 -55.63 -4.13 39.15
C ALA A 58 -54.47 -3.22 38.73
N ALA A 59 -53.33 -3.79 38.24
CA ALA A 59 -52.20 -3.03 37.78
C ALA A 59 -52.50 -2.20 36.51
N GLU A 60 -53.32 -2.71 35.60
CA GLU A 60 -53.77 -1.97 34.42
C GLU A 60 -54.73 -0.82 34.77
N LEU A 61 -55.59 -1.02 35.79
CA LEU A 61 -56.46 0.04 36.30
C LEU A 61 -55.67 1.18 36.95
N GLU A 62 -54.64 0.84 37.73
CA GLU A 62 -53.75 1.83 38.40
C GLU A 62 -53.03 2.74 37.42
N ILE A 63 -52.66 2.23 36.25
CA ILE A 63 -51.92 3.03 35.24
C ILE A 63 -52.82 3.58 34.12
N LYS A 64 -54.14 3.43 34.20
CA LYS A 64 -55.08 3.77 33.14
C LYS A 64 -55.01 5.25 32.72
N ASP A 65 -54.98 6.17 33.67
CA ASP A 65 -54.92 7.59 33.38
C ASP A 65 -53.55 7.98 32.85
N TRP A 66 -52.47 7.42 33.38
CA TRP A 66 -51.12 7.59 32.87
C TRP A 66 -51.00 7.05 31.42
N LEU A 67 -51.55 5.89 31.09
CA LEU A 67 -51.56 5.36 29.73
C LEU A 67 -52.29 6.29 28.76
N ARG A 68 -53.45 6.84 29.17
CA ARG A 68 -54.20 7.79 28.35
C ARG A 68 -53.37 9.06 28.06
N GLU A 69 -52.75 9.61 29.08
CA GLU A 69 -51.91 10.79 28.92
C GLU A 69 -50.71 10.54 28.01
N GLN A 70 -50.04 9.38 28.14
CA GLN A 70 -48.91 9.01 27.29
C GLN A 70 -49.34 8.77 25.83
N GLU A 71 -50.53 8.15 25.62
CA GLU A 71 -51.09 7.94 24.28
C GLU A 71 -51.46 9.27 23.60
N GLU A 72 -52.04 10.22 24.35
CA GLU A 72 -52.29 11.57 23.86
C GLU A 72 -50.98 12.26 23.42
N LYS A 73 -49.98 12.27 24.31
CA LYS A 73 -48.64 12.83 23.98
C LYS A 73 -48.00 12.15 22.76
N ARG A 74 -48.14 10.84 22.64
CA ARG A 74 -47.64 10.08 21.49
C ARG A 74 -48.38 10.47 20.21
N ASN A 75 -49.71 10.58 20.28
CA ASN A 75 -50.51 11.00 19.11
C ASN A 75 -50.15 12.43 18.63
N ASP A 76 -49.92 13.33 19.56
CA ASP A 76 -49.47 14.69 19.26
C ASP A 76 -48.07 14.68 18.61
N ALA A 77 -47.17 13.86 19.14
CA ALA A 77 -45.82 13.72 18.56
C ALA A 77 -45.86 13.10 17.17
N ILE A 78 -46.75 12.10 16.94
CA ILE A 78 -46.96 11.52 15.58
C ILE A 78 -47.53 12.57 14.61
N ALA A 79 -48.55 13.31 15.05
CA ALA A 79 -49.16 14.37 14.24
C ALA A 79 -48.13 15.43 13.83
N LYS A 80 -47.37 15.91 14.81
CA LYS A 80 -46.28 16.87 14.57
C LYS A 80 -45.25 16.32 13.61
N ALA A 81 -44.69 15.14 13.89
CA ALA A 81 -43.66 14.55 13.02
C ALA A 81 -44.16 14.29 11.58
N ARG A 82 -45.41 13.91 11.43
CA ARG A 82 -46.09 13.72 10.13
C ARG A 82 -46.21 15.03 9.37
N ASN A 83 -46.67 16.10 10.05
CA ASN A 83 -46.75 17.44 9.48
C ASN A 83 -45.35 17.96 9.07
N ASP A 84 -44.32 17.73 9.87
CA ASP A 84 -42.94 18.15 9.55
C ASP A 84 -42.42 17.42 8.28
N VAL A 85 -42.68 16.12 8.14
CA VAL A 85 -42.35 15.34 6.93
C VAL A 85 -43.08 15.90 5.70
N GLU A 86 -44.39 16.11 5.79
CA GLU A 86 -45.19 16.62 4.67
C GLU A 86 -44.82 18.06 4.28
N ALA A 87 -44.60 18.94 5.24
CA ALA A 87 -44.16 20.31 5.01
C ALA A 87 -42.80 20.32 4.29
N TYR A 88 -41.84 19.50 4.75
CA TYR A 88 -40.54 19.42 4.12
C TYR A 88 -40.59 18.83 2.70
N LYS A 89 -41.40 17.77 2.50
CA LYS A 89 -41.64 17.21 1.15
C LYS A 89 -42.24 18.27 0.20
N LYS A 90 -43.20 19.05 0.68
CA LYS A 90 -43.81 20.14 -0.11
C LYS A 90 -42.78 21.23 -0.43
N GLN A 91 -41.99 21.65 0.58
CA GLN A 91 -40.94 22.65 0.41
C GLN A 91 -39.89 22.23 -0.63
N THR A 92 -39.53 20.95 -0.67
CA THR A 92 -38.46 20.43 -1.53
C THR A 92 -38.94 19.86 -2.85
N ALA A 93 -40.25 19.75 -3.07
CA ALA A 93 -40.86 19.10 -4.23
C ALA A 93 -40.30 19.60 -5.59
N GLU A 94 -40.17 20.93 -5.73
CA GLU A 94 -39.68 21.54 -6.96
C GLU A 94 -38.18 21.24 -7.19
N ALA A 95 -37.36 21.33 -6.15
CA ALA A 95 -35.93 20.99 -6.18
C ALA A 95 -35.72 19.51 -6.52
N VAL A 96 -36.49 18.60 -5.92
CA VAL A 96 -36.47 17.16 -6.19
C VAL A 96 -36.90 16.89 -7.65
N LYS A 97 -37.95 17.55 -8.12
CA LYS A 97 -38.40 17.45 -9.52
C LYS A 97 -37.26 17.88 -10.47
N LYS A 98 -36.68 19.05 -10.26
CA LYS A 98 -35.57 19.57 -11.07
C LYS A 98 -34.35 18.62 -11.08
N ALA A 99 -34.02 18.07 -9.92
CA ALA A 99 -32.92 17.09 -9.79
C ALA A 99 -33.22 15.80 -10.59
N ASN A 100 -34.45 15.29 -10.49
CA ASN A 100 -34.89 14.11 -11.25
C ASN A 100 -34.92 14.38 -12.76
N ASP A 101 -35.41 15.54 -13.20
CA ASP A 101 -35.46 15.93 -14.61
C ASP A 101 -34.02 16.03 -15.17
N ALA A 102 -33.13 16.68 -14.44
CA ALA A 102 -31.70 16.75 -14.81
C ALA A 102 -31.05 15.37 -14.88
N ARG A 103 -31.36 14.46 -13.93
CA ARG A 103 -30.90 13.08 -13.96
C ARG A 103 -31.45 12.32 -15.16
N ASN A 104 -32.74 12.43 -15.44
CA ASN A 104 -33.41 11.79 -16.58
C ASN A 104 -32.81 12.27 -17.90
N ALA A 105 -32.53 13.56 -18.04
CA ALA A 105 -31.87 14.12 -19.22
C ALA A 105 -30.46 13.51 -19.42
N LYS A 106 -29.69 13.34 -18.33
CA LYS A 106 -28.37 12.67 -18.39
C LYS A 106 -28.50 11.19 -18.78
N ILE A 107 -29.47 10.47 -18.25
CA ILE A 107 -29.75 9.07 -18.60
C ILE A 107 -30.10 8.98 -20.10
N THR A 108 -31.02 9.81 -20.57
CA THR A 108 -31.44 9.82 -21.97
C THR A 108 -30.26 10.10 -22.89
N LYS A 109 -29.46 11.14 -22.62
CA LYS A 109 -28.25 11.45 -23.39
C LYS A 109 -27.25 10.28 -23.40
N ALA A 110 -26.99 9.69 -22.26
CA ALA A 110 -26.07 8.55 -22.16
C ALA A 110 -26.60 7.32 -22.93
N LYS A 111 -27.89 7.05 -22.84
CA LYS A 111 -28.57 5.97 -23.59
C LYS A 111 -28.50 6.19 -25.09
N THR A 112 -28.75 7.39 -25.55
CA THR A 112 -28.67 7.76 -26.99
C THR A 112 -27.24 7.56 -27.52
N ASN A 113 -26.24 8.05 -26.80
CA ASN A 113 -24.83 7.87 -27.18
C ASN A 113 -24.43 6.41 -27.26
N LEU A 114 -24.89 5.61 -26.29
CA LEU A 114 -24.62 4.20 -26.26
C LEU A 114 -25.28 3.43 -27.40
N ALA A 115 -26.54 3.79 -27.73
CA ALA A 115 -27.29 3.23 -28.87
C ALA A 115 -26.62 3.56 -30.19
N ALA A 116 -26.21 4.82 -30.41
CA ALA A 116 -25.48 5.24 -31.61
C ALA A 116 -24.16 4.48 -31.79
N PHE A 117 -23.46 4.23 -30.69
CA PHE A 117 -22.29 3.36 -30.75
C PHE A 117 -22.66 1.93 -31.17
N ASP A 118 -23.68 1.35 -30.53
CA ASP A 118 -24.12 -0.02 -30.80
C ASP A 118 -24.63 -0.19 -32.25
N GLU A 119 -25.20 0.83 -32.88
CA GLU A 119 -25.53 0.84 -34.32
C GLU A 119 -24.28 0.76 -35.21
N SER A 120 -23.17 1.34 -34.79
CA SER A 120 -21.90 1.31 -35.53
C SER A 120 -21.14 -0.01 -35.40
N LEU A 121 -21.58 -0.93 -34.52
CA LEU A 121 -20.87 -2.16 -34.18
C LEU A 121 -20.53 -3.07 -35.37
N PRO A 122 -21.43 -3.32 -36.35
CA PRO A 122 -21.10 -4.20 -37.45
C PRO A 122 -19.88 -3.70 -38.25
N ALA A 123 -19.84 -2.39 -38.53
CA ALA A 123 -18.71 -1.78 -39.24
C ALA A 123 -17.42 -1.81 -38.42
N LYS A 124 -17.52 -1.52 -37.12
CA LYS A 124 -16.38 -1.55 -36.19
C LYS A 124 -15.82 -2.99 -36.03
N VAL A 125 -16.65 -4.02 -35.98
CA VAL A 125 -16.23 -5.41 -35.93
C VAL A 125 -15.52 -5.82 -37.21
N MET A 126 -16.01 -5.39 -38.39
CA MET A 126 -15.34 -5.64 -39.67
C MET A 126 -13.96 -4.98 -39.71
N GLN A 127 -13.85 -3.75 -39.23
CA GLN A 127 -12.55 -3.06 -39.13
C GLN A 127 -11.61 -3.76 -38.15
N TRP A 128 -12.12 -4.17 -36.99
CA TRP A 128 -11.36 -4.92 -35.97
C TRP A 128 -10.78 -6.23 -36.54
N GLU A 129 -11.56 -6.98 -37.34
CA GLU A 129 -11.10 -8.16 -38.03
C GLU A 129 -10.01 -7.86 -39.05
N SER A 130 -10.19 -6.79 -39.84
CA SER A 130 -9.20 -6.31 -40.79
C SER A 130 -7.88 -5.91 -40.10
N ASP A 131 -7.99 -5.18 -38.99
CA ASP A 131 -6.83 -4.76 -38.18
C ASP A 131 -6.11 -5.95 -37.56
N PHE A 132 -6.86 -6.98 -37.15
CA PHE A 132 -6.26 -8.23 -36.66
C PHE A 132 -5.53 -8.98 -37.78
N ALA A 133 -6.13 -9.12 -38.94
CA ALA A 133 -5.50 -9.76 -40.11
C ALA A 133 -4.23 -9.01 -40.56
N ALA A 134 -4.23 -7.68 -40.43
CA ALA A 134 -3.09 -6.82 -40.70
C ALA A 134 -2.02 -6.81 -39.57
N GLY A 135 -2.21 -7.59 -38.52
CA GLY A 135 -1.26 -7.67 -37.38
C GLY A 135 -1.25 -6.45 -36.45
N LYS A 136 -2.23 -5.52 -36.56
CA LYS A 136 -2.30 -4.30 -35.76
C LYS A 136 -2.67 -4.53 -34.28
N SER A 137 -3.00 -5.74 -33.87
CA SER A 137 -3.27 -6.11 -32.46
C SER A 137 -2.23 -7.07 -31.89
N LYS A 138 -0.99 -6.87 -32.26
CA LYS A 138 0.09 -7.80 -31.88
C LYS A 138 0.56 -7.58 -30.45
N TRP A 139 0.39 -8.59 -29.62
CA TRP A 139 1.02 -8.70 -28.31
C TRP A 139 2.25 -9.57 -28.39
N THR A 140 3.35 -9.11 -27.78
CA THR A 140 4.60 -9.86 -27.66
C THR A 140 4.77 -10.32 -26.22
N ASN A 141 4.90 -11.63 -26.00
CA ASN A 141 5.18 -12.14 -24.65
C ASN A 141 6.56 -11.67 -24.19
N LEU A 142 6.66 -11.32 -22.92
CA LEU A 142 7.93 -10.93 -22.33
C LEU A 142 8.81 -12.17 -22.11
N ASP A 143 10.06 -12.04 -22.48
CA ASP A 143 11.11 -12.95 -22.04
C ASP A 143 11.58 -12.48 -20.66
N ILE A 144 11.30 -13.29 -19.64
CA ILE A 144 11.54 -12.95 -18.23
C ILE A 144 12.97 -13.34 -17.87
N SER A 145 13.84 -12.35 -17.76
CA SER A 145 15.25 -12.56 -17.40
C SER A 145 15.43 -12.91 -15.91
N LYS A 146 14.56 -12.39 -15.04
CA LYS A 146 14.58 -12.64 -13.59
C LYS A 146 13.20 -12.45 -12.99
N ILE A 147 12.82 -13.37 -12.11
CA ILE A 147 11.63 -13.22 -11.28
C ILE A 147 11.99 -13.46 -9.81
N SER A 148 11.43 -12.68 -8.91
CA SER A 148 11.63 -12.77 -7.47
C SER A 148 10.38 -12.38 -6.71
N SER A 149 10.33 -12.69 -5.42
CA SER A 149 9.25 -12.28 -4.53
C SER A 149 9.79 -12.00 -3.13
N LYS A 150 9.13 -11.09 -2.44
CA LYS A 150 9.29 -10.87 -0.99
C LYS A 150 8.42 -11.83 -0.15
N MET A 151 7.53 -12.61 -0.78
CA MET A 151 6.72 -13.61 -0.10
C MET A 151 7.60 -14.80 0.32
N PRO A 152 7.63 -15.19 1.59
CA PRO A 152 8.48 -16.29 2.03
C PRO A 152 7.99 -17.64 1.47
N GLY A 153 8.93 -18.44 0.95
CA GLY A 153 8.66 -19.80 0.47
C GLY A 153 7.92 -19.92 -0.85
N VAL A 154 7.79 -18.84 -1.61
CA VAL A 154 7.26 -18.85 -2.99
C VAL A 154 8.31 -19.44 -3.93
N LYS A 155 7.85 -20.29 -4.87
CA LYS A 155 8.67 -20.90 -5.93
C LYS A 155 8.11 -20.54 -7.30
N PHE A 156 8.97 -20.17 -8.23
CA PHE A 156 8.62 -19.85 -9.61
C PHE A 156 9.16 -20.92 -10.54
N GLU A 157 8.34 -21.33 -11.50
CA GLU A 157 8.67 -22.32 -12.51
C GLU A 157 8.31 -21.77 -13.89
N SER A 158 9.32 -21.53 -14.72
CA SER A 158 9.12 -21.09 -16.11
C SER A 158 8.60 -22.23 -16.97
N GLN A 159 7.54 -21.97 -17.72
CA GLN A 159 6.91 -22.93 -18.62
C GLN A 159 7.37 -22.71 -20.08
N LYS A 160 7.29 -23.73 -20.92
CA LYS A 160 7.69 -23.67 -22.34
C LYS A 160 6.92 -22.61 -23.16
N ASP A 161 5.72 -22.23 -22.74
CA ASP A 161 4.89 -21.23 -23.41
C ASP A 161 5.18 -19.79 -22.93
N GLY A 162 6.24 -19.60 -22.14
CA GLY A 162 6.62 -18.31 -21.57
C GLY A 162 5.79 -17.89 -20.36
N SER A 163 4.89 -18.74 -19.86
CA SER A 163 4.17 -18.48 -18.62
C SER A 163 5.01 -18.90 -17.40
N ILE A 164 4.66 -18.32 -16.25
CA ILE A 164 5.24 -18.67 -14.95
C ILE A 164 4.18 -19.38 -14.13
N PHE A 165 4.50 -20.59 -13.67
CA PHE A 165 3.76 -21.27 -12.63
C PHE A 165 4.33 -20.90 -11.25
N VAL A 166 3.44 -20.65 -10.30
CA VAL A 166 3.81 -20.24 -8.94
C VAL A 166 3.37 -21.29 -7.94
N GLY A 167 4.36 -21.93 -7.34
CA GLY A 167 4.20 -22.93 -6.30
C GLY A 167 4.66 -22.46 -4.93
N GLY A 168 4.79 -23.41 -3.99
CA GLY A 168 5.24 -23.15 -2.62
C GLY A 168 4.20 -22.45 -1.75
N ARG A 169 4.65 -21.77 -0.70
CA ARG A 169 3.76 -21.10 0.27
C ARG A 169 3.03 -19.91 -0.38
N SER A 170 1.75 -19.73 -0.06
CA SER A 170 0.97 -18.55 -0.44
C SER A 170 1.00 -17.53 0.70
N ALA A 171 1.26 -16.26 0.38
CA ALA A 171 1.30 -15.16 1.33
C ALA A 171 0.97 -13.84 0.62
N LYS A 172 0.76 -12.76 1.38
CA LYS A 172 0.73 -11.39 0.86
C LYS A 172 2.10 -10.98 0.35
N GLY A 173 2.13 -10.10 -0.63
CA GLY A 173 3.34 -9.49 -1.14
C GLY A 173 3.32 -9.29 -2.65
N SER A 174 4.50 -9.27 -3.26
CA SER A 174 4.63 -8.92 -4.66
C SER A 174 5.48 -9.91 -5.43
N TYR A 175 5.14 -10.11 -6.70
CA TYR A 175 6.04 -10.71 -7.68
C TYR A 175 6.74 -9.59 -8.42
N ILE A 176 8.07 -9.66 -8.50
CA ILE A 176 8.93 -8.68 -9.18
C ILE A 176 9.55 -9.37 -10.38
N ILE A 177 9.22 -8.88 -11.57
CA ILE A 177 9.59 -9.44 -12.86
C ILE A 177 10.51 -8.45 -13.55
N ASN A 178 11.67 -8.89 -14.01
CA ASN A 178 12.57 -8.10 -14.85
C ASN A 178 12.63 -8.71 -16.25
N SER A 179 12.56 -7.84 -17.24
CA SER A 179 12.61 -8.18 -18.66
C SER A 179 13.18 -7.04 -19.46
N SER A 180 13.75 -7.32 -20.62
CA SER A 180 14.17 -6.30 -21.58
C SER A 180 13.38 -6.48 -22.88
N ILE A 181 12.91 -5.37 -23.44
CA ILE A 181 12.16 -5.36 -24.68
C ILE A 181 12.85 -4.50 -25.75
N ASN A 182 12.87 -4.97 -26.97
CA ASN A 182 13.31 -4.20 -28.12
C ASN A 182 12.07 -3.67 -28.87
N LYS A 183 11.49 -2.58 -28.35
CA LYS A 183 10.33 -1.88 -28.90
C LYS A 183 10.60 -0.40 -28.89
N GLU A 184 10.31 0.28 -29.98
CA GLU A 184 10.48 1.73 -30.09
C GLU A 184 9.55 2.49 -29.16
N LEU A 185 8.33 1.95 -28.95
CA LEU A 185 7.32 2.59 -28.12
C LEU A 185 6.53 1.54 -27.33
N LEU A 186 6.40 1.73 -26.04
CA LEU A 186 5.56 0.89 -25.18
C LEU A 186 4.22 1.57 -24.95
N THR A 187 3.14 1.01 -25.52
CA THR A 187 1.78 1.56 -25.43
C THR A 187 0.87 0.77 -24.50
N GLY A 188 1.18 -0.48 -24.19
CA GLY A 188 0.36 -1.30 -23.29
C GLY A 188 1.06 -2.51 -22.70
N ILE A 189 0.55 -2.95 -21.56
CA ILE A 189 0.95 -4.18 -20.87
C ILE A 189 -0.29 -5.05 -20.68
N ARG A 190 -0.13 -6.36 -20.86
CA ARG A 190 -1.16 -7.36 -20.65
C ARG A 190 -0.70 -8.41 -19.65
N ILE A 191 -1.56 -8.67 -18.68
CA ILE A 191 -1.43 -9.78 -17.75
C ILE A 191 -2.40 -10.87 -18.21
N GLU A 192 -1.89 -12.07 -18.41
CA GLU A 192 -2.66 -13.26 -18.71
C GLU A 192 -2.68 -14.14 -17.47
N ALA A 193 -3.80 -14.18 -16.77
CA ALA A 193 -4.03 -15.07 -15.65
C ALA A 193 -4.52 -16.42 -16.22
N MET A 194 -3.69 -17.45 -16.15
CA MET A 194 -3.84 -18.68 -16.93
C MET A 194 -4.31 -19.84 -16.06
N GLU A 195 -5.22 -20.63 -16.59
CA GLU A 195 -5.65 -21.87 -15.95
C GLU A 195 -4.51 -22.91 -15.89
N ASP A 196 -4.51 -23.72 -14.83
CA ASP A 196 -3.58 -24.84 -14.66
C ASP A 196 -4.19 -25.91 -13.77
N ASN A 197 -4.11 -27.17 -14.19
CA ASN A 197 -4.68 -28.29 -13.43
C ASN A 197 -4.06 -28.50 -12.04
N ARG A 198 -2.87 -27.96 -11.79
CA ARG A 198 -2.18 -27.99 -10.49
C ARG A 198 -2.74 -26.99 -9.48
N LEU A 199 -3.57 -26.06 -9.93
CA LEU A 199 -4.17 -24.99 -9.09
C LEU A 199 -5.56 -25.40 -8.59
N PRO A 200 -6.00 -24.87 -7.43
CA PRO A 200 -7.36 -25.10 -6.94
C PRO A 200 -8.40 -24.75 -8.00
N ARG A 201 -9.36 -25.64 -8.27
CA ARG A 201 -10.37 -25.46 -9.33
C ARG A 201 -9.80 -25.01 -10.68
N LYS A 202 -8.59 -25.47 -11.02
CA LYS A 202 -7.81 -25.09 -12.23
C LYS A 202 -7.36 -23.62 -12.26
N GLY A 203 -7.41 -22.92 -11.15
CA GLY A 203 -6.92 -21.54 -11.01
C GLY A 203 -7.74 -20.48 -11.75
N PRO A 204 -7.09 -19.41 -12.25
CA PRO A 204 -5.63 -19.12 -12.33
C PRO A 204 -4.96 -18.63 -11.04
N GLY A 205 -5.73 -18.46 -9.96
CA GLY A 205 -5.20 -18.07 -8.68
C GLY A 205 -4.90 -19.25 -7.75
N ARG A 206 -4.35 -18.93 -6.58
CA ARG A 206 -3.88 -19.91 -5.59
C ARG A 206 -4.81 -20.01 -4.37
N ALA A 207 -5.95 -19.29 -4.35
CA ALA A 207 -6.90 -19.38 -3.25
C ALA A 207 -7.40 -20.82 -3.10
N PRO A 208 -7.25 -21.46 -1.91
CA PRO A 208 -7.43 -22.91 -1.75
C PRO A 208 -8.85 -23.41 -2.07
N ASN A 209 -9.86 -22.58 -1.81
CA ASN A 209 -11.26 -22.97 -1.91
C ASN A 209 -11.82 -22.84 -3.34
N ASP A 210 -11.31 -21.87 -4.11
CA ASP A 210 -11.95 -21.50 -5.36
C ASP A 210 -10.96 -21.21 -6.52
N GLY A 211 -9.66 -21.14 -6.29
CA GLY A 211 -8.67 -20.84 -7.33
C GLY A 211 -8.71 -19.38 -7.81
N ASN A 212 -9.31 -18.47 -7.04
CA ASN A 212 -9.34 -17.04 -7.34
C ASN A 212 -8.00 -16.37 -7.00
N PHE A 213 -7.81 -15.14 -7.49
CA PHE A 213 -6.69 -14.26 -7.13
C PHE A 213 -7.20 -12.82 -6.96
N VAL A 214 -6.37 -11.98 -6.34
CA VAL A 214 -6.55 -10.52 -6.31
C VAL A 214 -5.23 -9.87 -6.67
N LEU A 215 -5.15 -9.26 -7.85
CA LEU A 215 -4.05 -8.38 -8.23
C LEU A 215 -4.38 -6.99 -7.71
N SER A 216 -3.81 -6.63 -6.55
CA SER A 216 -4.11 -5.37 -5.86
C SER A 216 -3.60 -4.16 -6.63
N GLU A 217 -2.37 -4.23 -7.18
CA GLU A 217 -1.78 -3.13 -7.95
C GLU A 217 -0.71 -3.64 -8.92
N LEU A 218 -0.69 -3.07 -10.12
CA LEU A 218 0.35 -3.23 -11.13
C LEU A 218 1.23 -1.99 -11.14
N GLU A 219 2.50 -2.14 -10.79
CA GLU A 219 3.49 -1.07 -10.94
C GLU A 219 4.55 -1.48 -11.96
N VAL A 220 4.97 -0.53 -12.79
CA VAL A 220 5.99 -0.77 -13.81
C VAL A 220 6.97 0.39 -13.85
N MET A 221 8.25 0.05 -13.69
CA MET A 221 9.36 0.93 -13.97
C MET A 221 9.95 0.57 -15.32
N ALA A 222 10.06 1.56 -16.18
CA ALA A 222 10.76 1.46 -17.45
C ALA A 222 12.08 2.25 -17.36
N SER A 223 13.16 1.69 -17.85
CA SER A 223 14.49 2.32 -17.88
C SER A 223 15.23 1.96 -19.16
N PRO A 224 16.21 2.80 -19.58
CA PRO A 224 17.07 2.42 -20.69
C PRO A 224 17.90 1.18 -20.34
N THR A 225 18.14 0.32 -21.31
CA THR A 225 18.99 -0.86 -21.14
C THR A 225 20.43 -0.46 -20.74
N LYS A 226 21.10 -1.39 -20.07
CA LYS A 226 22.53 -1.26 -19.73
C LYS A 226 23.46 -1.46 -20.92
N ASP A 227 22.97 -1.97 -22.05
CA ASP A 227 23.70 -2.02 -23.31
C ASP A 227 23.81 -0.61 -23.89
N LEU A 228 25.04 -0.13 -24.06
CA LEU A 228 25.35 1.23 -24.51
C LEU A 228 25.40 1.40 -26.02
N SER A 229 25.28 0.31 -26.81
CA SER A 229 25.44 0.33 -28.26
C SER A 229 24.53 1.34 -28.98
N HIS A 230 23.32 1.56 -28.38
CA HIS A 230 22.31 2.47 -28.90
C HIS A 230 22.19 3.79 -28.14
N TRP A 231 22.99 4.01 -27.08
CA TRP A 231 22.95 5.28 -26.34
C TRP A 231 23.45 6.43 -27.18
N LYS A 232 22.84 7.59 -27.06
CA LYS A 232 23.21 8.78 -27.81
C LYS A 232 24.47 9.39 -27.24
N GLU A 233 25.48 9.58 -28.07
CA GLU A 233 26.70 10.27 -27.69
C GLU A 233 26.40 11.76 -27.47
N VAL A 234 26.81 12.29 -26.31
CA VAL A 234 26.83 13.73 -25.99
C VAL A 234 28.13 14.37 -26.45
N GLY A 235 29.22 13.67 -26.28
CA GLY A 235 30.53 14.05 -26.72
C GLY A 235 31.59 13.02 -26.35
N ASN A 236 32.71 13.11 -27.09
CA ASN A 236 33.89 12.28 -26.90
C ASN A 236 35.13 13.18 -27.04
N TRP A 237 35.83 13.40 -25.95
CA TRP A 237 36.96 14.31 -25.86
C TRP A 237 38.22 13.50 -25.60
N ASN A 238 39.17 13.61 -26.52
CA ASN A 238 40.49 13.00 -26.43
C ASN A 238 41.54 14.09 -26.03
N PHE A 239 42.12 13.94 -24.86
CA PHE A 239 43.06 14.90 -24.29
C PHE A 239 44.47 14.54 -24.70
N SER A 240 44.94 15.10 -25.83
CA SER A 240 46.32 14.89 -26.29
C SER A 240 47.32 15.82 -25.59
N ASN A 241 46.88 17.00 -25.14
CA ASN A 241 47.66 18.00 -24.42
C ASN A 241 46.75 19.01 -23.69
N THR A 242 47.32 19.93 -22.94
CA THR A 242 46.60 20.95 -22.14
C THR A 242 45.82 21.96 -22.97
N GLN A 243 46.08 22.11 -24.26
CA GLN A 243 45.36 23.01 -25.16
C GLN A 243 44.11 22.34 -25.77
N ASN A 244 44.04 21.02 -25.76
CA ASN A 244 42.94 20.25 -26.34
C ASN A 244 42.03 19.66 -25.29
N LEU A 245 41.40 20.49 -24.45
CA LEU A 245 40.41 20.08 -23.44
C LEU A 245 38.97 20.12 -23.97
N GLY A 246 38.76 20.66 -25.18
CA GLY A 246 37.42 20.80 -25.76
C GLY A 246 36.51 21.67 -24.91
N LYS A 247 35.35 21.09 -24.48
CA LYS A 247 34.39 21.77 -23.62
C LYS A 247 34.66 21.61 -22.11
N TRP A 248 35.80 21.00 -21.76
CA TRP A 248 36.21 20.84 -20.37
C TRP A 248 37.10 21.97 -19.89
N LYS A 249 36.86 22.44 -18.68
CA LYS A 249 37.70 23.46 -18.04
C LYS A 249 38.19 22.94 -16.69
N PRO A 250 39.48 23.17 -16.35
CA PRO A 250 39.98 22.88 -15.01
C PRO A 250 39.33 23.83 -14.00
N GLU A 251 38.95 23.30 -12.82
CA GLU A 251 38.53 24.14 -11.71
C GLU A 251 39.73 24.93 -11.11
N PRO A 252 39.48 26.00 -10.37
CA PRO A 252 40.54 26.91 -9.90
C PRO A 252 41.67 26.25 -9.09
N ASN A 253 41.39 25.12 -8.42
CA ASN A 253 42.39 24.35 -7.67
C ASN A 253 43.14 23.31 -8.52
N THR A 254 42.85 23.23 -9.81
CA THR A 254 43.34 22.17 -10.71
C THR A 254 44.40 22.67 -11.63
N LYS A 255 45.60 22.09 -11.55
CA LYS A 255 46.68 22.25 -12.51
C LYS A 255 46.64 21.11 -13.52
N VAL A 256 46.59 21.45 -14.79
CA VAL A 256 46.67 20.48 -15.89
C VAL A 256 48.07 20.56 -16.49
N LEU A 257 48.69 19.41 -16.65
CA LEU A 257 50.04 19.27 -17.22
C LEU A 257 50.00 18.34 -18.42
N ASP A 258 50.80 18.66 -19.45
CA ASP A 258 50.96 17.78 -20.60
C ASP A 258 51.66 16.47 -20.20
N ALA A 259 51.18 15.37 -20.75
CA ALA A 259 51.77 14.06 -20.57
C ALA A 259 51.54 13.25 -21.85
N ASN A 260 52.57 12.88 -22.53
CA ASN A 260 52.57 12.09 -23.79
C ASN A 260 51.19 11.57 -24.25
N LYS A 261 50.54 12.31 -25.15
CA LYS A 261 49.16 12.00 -25.66
C LYS A 261 48.08 11.87 -24.56
N SER A 262 48.22 12.61 -23.46
CA SER A 262 47.31 12.67 -22.35
C SER A 262 47.55 13.93 -21.52
N ILE A 263 46.69 14.20 -20.54
CA ILE A 263 46.89 15.23 -19.52
C ILE A 263 47.10 14.59 -18.15
N THR A 264 47.90 15.27 -17.31
CA THR A 264 48.04 14.92 -15.89
C THR A 264 47.32 15.97 -15.05
N LEU A 265 46.47 15.53 -14.13
CA LEU A 265 45.72 16.41 -13.25
C LEU A 265 46.39 16.47 -11.86
N SER A 266 46.67 17.67 -11.39
CA SER A 266 47.26 17.93 -10.08
C SER A 266 46.57 19.11 -9.41
N THR A 267 46.83 19.34 -8.15
CA THR A 267 46.33 20.49 -7.40
C THR A 267 47.27 21.68 -7.51
N ILE A 268 46.75 22.91 -7.54
CA ILE A 268 47.50 24.14 -7.43
C ILE A 268 47.75 24.44 -5.94
N GLY A 269 49.00 24.72 -5.56
CA GLY A 269 49.38 25.10 -4.19
C GLY A 269 50.00 23.96 -3.37
N LYS A 270 50.54 24.31 -2.20
CA LYS A 270 50.98 23.34 -1.22
C LYS A 270 49.74 22.59 -0.71
N ASP A 271 49.83 21.28 -0.61
CA ASP A 271 48.76 20.47 -0.01
C ASP A 271 48.51 21.01 1.41
N ALA A 272 47.27 21.42 1.70
CA ALA A 272 46.89 21.72 3.05
C ALA A 272 47.05 20.40 3.86
N THR A 273 47.93 20.40 4.82
CA THR A 273 48.03 19.30 5.75
C THR A 273 46.93 19.51 6.81
N LEU A 274 46.17 18.47 7.06
CA LEU A 274 45.13 18.42 8.08
C LEU A 274 45.60 17.53 9.19
N SER A 275 45.58 18.04 10.41
CA SER A 275 45.71 17.25 11.62
C SER A 275 44.50 17.51 12.53
N SER A 276 44.13 16.55 13.35
CA SER A 276 43.03 16.73 14.29
C SER A 276 43.36 16.13 15.64
N SER A 277 42.91 16.80 16.70
CA SER A 277 42.97 16.26 18.06
C SER A 277 42.09 14.98 18.19
N PRO A 278 42.32 14.19 19.27
CA PRO A 278 41.27 13.29 19.74
C PRO A 278 39.97 14.06 20.00
N PHE A 279 38.87 13.36 20.19
CA PHE A 279 37.66 14.00 20.70
C PHE A 279 37.82 14.37 22.15
N TYR A 280 37.25 15.50 22.53
CA TYR A 280 37.00 15.87 23.91
C TYR A 280 35.47 15.83 24.14
N HIS A 281 35.06 15.37 25.30
CA HIS A 281 33.69 15.26 25.71
C HIS A 281 33.44 16.01 27.02
N VAL A 282 32.37 16.76 27.09
CA VAL A 282 31.83 17.31 28.32
C VAL A 282 30.32 17.05 28.41
N GLY A 283 29.88 16.60 29.55
CA GLY A 283 28.51 16.21 29.81
C GLY A 283 28.43 14.97 30.68
N PRO A 284 27.21 14.42 30.94
CA PRO A 284 25.92 14.96 30.46
C PRO A 284 25.49 16.24 31.20
N PHE A 285 24.91 17.20 30.49
CA PHE A 285 24.16 18.32 31.04
C PHE A 285 22.70 17.89 31.20
N ILE A 286 22.33 17.46 32.38
CA ILE A 286 20.99 16.95 32.70
C ILE A 286 19.95 18.04 32.64
N GLY A 287 18.83 17.79 31.99
CA GLY A 287 17.74 18.77 31.82
C GLY A 287 18.04 19.89 30.83
N LEU A 288 19.22 19.89 30.15
CA LEU A 288 19.56 20.88 29.13
C LEU A 288 18.86 20.54 27.82
N GLY A 289 17.89 21.33 27.41
CA GLY A 289 17.15 21.19 26.17
C GLY A 289 17.98 21.45 24.93
N PHE A 290 17.41 21.10 23.76
CA PHE A 290 18.08 21.26 22.48
C PHE A 290 18.53 22.71 22.18
N ASP A 291 17.66 23.69 22.45
CA ASP A 291 17.94 25.12 22.17
C ASP A 291 18.61 25.86 23.33
N GLN A 292 18.80 25.22 24.48
CA GLN A 292 19.45 25.82 25.63
C GLN A 292 20.99 25.67 25.54
N ASP A 293 21.72 26.75 25.81
CA ASP A 293 23.18 26.73 25.83
C ASP A 293 23.71 26.26 27.18
N GLY A 294 24.55 25.22 27.17
CA GLY A 294 25.23 24.68 28.35
C GLY A 294 26.55 25.38 28.71
N GLY A 295 26.92 26.43 27.95
CA GLY A 295 28.18 27.13 28.08
C GLY A 295 29.18 26.86 26.97
N PRO A 296 29.39 25.59 26.51
CA PRO A 296 30.36 25.31 25.42
C PRO A 296 30.04 25.99 24.08
N GLU A 297 28.78 26.31 23.80
CA GLU A 297 28.34 26.96 22.55
C GLU A 297 28.85 28.39 22.39
N ARG A 298 29.17 29.06 23.47
CA ARG A 298 29.65 30.46 23.49
C ARG A 298 31.14 30.60 23.14
N GLU A 299 31.84 29.47 23.11
CA GLU A 299 33.28 29.49 22.95
C GLU A 299 33.68 29.48 21.49
N SER A 300 34.42 30.50 21.07
CA SER A 300 34.95 30.60 19.70
C SER A 300 36.30 29.90 19.53
N SER A 301 36.97 29.51 20.63
CA SER A 301 38.21 28.79 20.70
C SER A 301 38.17 27.70 21.76
N PHE A 302 38.99 26.68 21.59
CA PHE A 302 39.03 25.55 22.53
C PHE A 302 40.04 25.79 23.65
N ASP A 303 39.56 25.68 24.92
CA ASP A 303 40.40 25.54 26.11
C ASP A 303 40.04 24.24 26.84
N PRO A 304 40.94 23.24 26.89
CA PRO A 304 40.68 21.96 27.56
C PRO A 304 40.52 22.07 29.08
N ASN A 305 40.94 23.21 29.69
CA ASN A 305 40.88 23.43 31.15
C ASN A 305 39.56 24.10 31.55
N MET A 306 38.74 24.52 30.59
CA MET A 306 37.50 25.21 30.88
C MET A 306 36.51 24.29 31.63
N LYS A 307 35.83 24.89 32.60
CA LYS A 307 34.81 24.23 33.42
C LYS A 307 33.45 24.87 33.23
N PHE A 308 32.43 24.02 33.22
CA PHE A 308 31.03 24.42 33.00
C PHE A 308 30.20 24.07 34.24
N SER A 309 29.35 24.96 34.69
CA SER A 309 28.50 24.77 35.88
C SER A 309 27.19 24.09 35.48
N GLN A 310 26.79 23.08 36.25
CA GLN A 310 25.45 22.51 36.19
C GLN A 310 24.91 22.39 37.63
N GLY A 311 24.19 23.41 38.11
CA GLY A 311 23.85 23.53 39.50
C GLY A 311 25.11 23.60 40.35
N GLU A 312 25.21 22.73 41.36
CA GLU A 312 26.40 22.64 42.24
C GLU A 312 27.56 21.80 41.62
N LYS A 313 27.32 21.13 40.49
CA LYS A 313 28.33 20.31 39.83
C LYS A 313 29.15 21.10 38.81
N SER A 314 30.44 20.87 38.81
CA SER A 314 31.36 21.39 37.81
C SER A 314 31.70 20.28 36.79
N LEU A 315 31.40 20.54 35.53
CA LEU A 315 31.74 19.64 34.40
C LEU A 315 33.00 20.14 33.71
N SER A 316 33.85 19.26 33.28
CA SER A 316 35.11 19.57 32.56
C SER A 316 35.29 18.68 31.34
N TRP A 317 36.06 19.16 30.39
CA TRP A 317 36.42 18.38 29.21
C TRP A 317 37.20 17.12 29.60
N LYS A 318 36.84 15.97 29.03
CA LYS A 318 37.54 14.69 29.13
C LYS A 318 37.99 14.26 27.75
N VAL A 319 39.26 13.99 27.58
CA VAL A 319 39.78 13.48 26.30
C VAL A 319 39.29 12.06 26.05
N LYS A 320 38.91 11.76 24.82
CA LYS A 320 38.35 10.48 24.35
C LYS A 320 39.14 9.93 23.16
N PRO A 321 40.38 9.44 23.41
CA PRO A 321 41.23 8.93 22.35
C PRO A 321 40.71 7.63 21.72
N GLU A 322 39.80 6.92 22.40
CA GLU A 322 39.10 5.72 21.93
C GLU A 322 38.07 6.04 20.84
N TRP A 323 37.58 7.27 20.75
CA TRP A 323 36.58 7.65 19.73
C TRP A 323 37.29 7.95 18.42
N LYS A 324 37.03 7.08 17.40
CA LYS A 324 37.68 7.14 16.09
C LYS A 324 36.73 7.64 15.02
N ASP A 325 37.26 8.39 14.07
CA ASP A 325 36.54 8.81 12.86
C ASP A 325 36.02 7.60 12.08
N GLY A 326 34.75 7.66 11.67
CA GLY A 326 34.09 6.61 10.89
C GLY A 326 33.54 5.43 11.68
N GLN A 327 33.64 5.47 13.02
CA GLN A 327 33.05 4.49 13.91
C GLN A 327 31.73 5.01 14.50
N LEU A 328 30.69 4.16 14.53
CA LEU A 328 29.41 4.45 15.18
C LEU A 328 29.50 4.16 16.68
N TYR A 329 29.10 5.14 17.49
CA TYR A 329 29.00 5.07 18.93
C TYR A 329 27.53 5.26 19.34
N GLY A 330 26.71 4.22 19.17
CA GLY A 330 25.25 4.32 19.26
C GLY A 330 24.70 4.49 20.68
N THR A 331 25.44 4.05 21.71
CA THR A 331 24.96 4.00 23.11
C THR A 331 26.00 4.45 24.12
N VAL A 332 26.80 5.48 23.78
CA VAL A 332 27.90 5.95 24.67
C VAL A 332 27.46 6.94 25.72
N PHE A 333 26.25 7.51 25.62
CA PHE A 333 25.64 8.40 26.60
C PHE A 333 24.42 7.70 27.20
N SER A 334 24.42 7.54 28.53
CA SER A 334 23.37 6.82 29.26
C SER A 334 22.31 7.72 29.89
N ALA A 335 22.55 9.04 29.94
CA ALA A 335 21.63 9.97 30.59
C ALA A 335 20.51 10.42 29.65
N GLU A 336 19.25 10.23 30.09
CA GLU A 336 18.07 10.74 29.43
C GLU A 336 17.86 12.24 29.68
N ASN A 337 17.06 12.89 28.84
CA ASN A 337 16.76 14.32 28.93
C ASN A 337 18.02 15.15 29.22
N SER A 338 19.01 15.03 28.34
CA SER A 338 20.33 15.62 28.55
C SER A 338 20.98 16.04 27.24
N SER A 339 22.00 16.90 27.35
CA SER A 339 22.85 17.24 26.22
C SER A 339 24.30 16.91 26.50
N ASN A 340 25.01 16.42 25.51
CA ASN A 340 26.45 16.12 25.55
C ASN A 340 27.16 16.93 24.48
N TYR A 341 28.33 17.45 24.80
CA TYR A 341 29.14 18.18 23.85
C TYR A 341 30.42 17.41 23.50
N LEU A 342 30.71 17.36 22.22
CA LEU A 342 31.91 16.80 21.64
C LEU A 342 32.71 17.92 20.99
N LEU A 343 33.99 17.99 21.24
CA LEU A 343 34.86 18.97 20.61
C LEU A 343 36.04 18.28 19.93
N LYS A 344 36.38 18.78 18.74
CA LYS A 344 37.55 18.34 17.99
C LYS A 344 38.27 19.58 17.44
N GLU A 345 39.54 19.74 17.78
CA GLU A 345 40.39 20.76 17.14
C GLU A 345 40.90 20.21 15.81
N ILE A 346 40.74 20.98 14.76
CA ILE A 346 41.23 20.64 13.41
C ILE A 346 42.19 21.73 12.99
N GLU A 347 43.45 21.37 12.74
CA GLU A 347 44.47 22.29 12.30
C GLU A 347 44.79 22.07 10.79
N THR A 348 44.86 23.16 10.05
CA THR A 348 45.19 23.10 8.65
C THR A 348 46.21 24.18 8.26
N THR A 349 47.15 23.87 7.40
CA THR A 349 48.19 24.80 6.93
C THR A 349 47.69 25.84 5.92
N ALA A 350 46.50 25.68 5.34
CA ALA A 350 45.85 26.58 4.42
C ALA A 350 44.33 26.48 4.54
N PRO A 351 43.55 27.55 4.18
CA PRO A 351 42.10 27.46 4.13
C PRO A 351 41.65 26.29 3.27
N VAL A 352 40.70 25.48 3.79
CA VAL A 352 40.19 24.28 3.13
C VAL A 352 38.75 24.01 3.51
N THR A 353 37.97 23.47 2.58
CA THR A 353 36.63 22.94 2.86
C THR A 353 36.75 21.46 3.19
N LEU A 354 36.35 21.07 4.41
CA LEU A 354 36.37 19.70 4.89
C LEU A 354 34.94 19.14 4.91
N PRO A 355 34.61 18.20 4.04
CA PRO A 355 33.32 17.50 4.16
C PRO A 355 33.33 16.61 5.38
N VAL A 356 32.23 16.61 6.12
CA VAL A 356 32.02 15.72 7.26
C VAL A 356 30.65 15.04 7.18
N SER A 357 30.60 13.81 7.62
CA SER A 357 29.39 13.03 7.81
C SER A 357 29.15 12.85 9.29
N LEU A 358 27.92 13.10 9.74
CA LEU A 358 27.52 13.08 11.13
C LEU A 358 26.27 12.23 11.32
N GLY A 359 26.08 11.76 12.55
CA GLY A 359 24.87 11.10 13.02
C GLY A 359 24.66 11.34 14.49
N SER A 360 23.42 11.39 14.91
CA SER A 360 23.03 11.67 16.29
C SER A 360 21.83 10.84 16.71
N ASP A 361 21.78 10.61 17.98
CA ASP A 361 20.63 10.08 18.70
C ASP A 361 20.38 11.06 19.86
N ASP A 362 19.37 11.92 19.90
CA ASP A 362 18.39 12.40 18.94
C ASP A 362 18.90 13.60 18.12
N GLY A 363 18.71 14.82 18.68
CA GLY A 363 19.01 16.11 18.05
C GLY A 363 20.52 16.42 17.98
N ILE A 364 20.92 17.22 16.98
CA ILE A 364 22.31 17.64 16.78
C ILE A 364 22.41 19.12 16.48
N LYS A 365 23.36 19.81 17.13
CA LYS A 365 23.87 21.14 16.69
C LYS A 365 25.38 21.04 16.43
N VAL A 366 25.83 21.76 15.43
CA VAL A 366 27.25 21.81 15.06
C VAL A 366 27.70 23.27 14.97
N PHE A 367 28.81 23.58 15.61
CA PHE A 367 29.42 24.89 15.60
C PHE A 367 30.84 24.80 15.06
N LEU A 368 31.23 25.70 14.18
CA LEU A 368 32.59 25.86 13.70
C LEU A 368 33.13 27.23 14.13
N ASN A 369 34.17 27.24 14.94
CA ASN A 369 34.77 28.45 15.48
C ASN A 369 33.74 29.39 16.15
N GLY A 370 32.82 28.80 16.96
CA GLY A 370 31.76 29.49 17.67
C GLY A 370 30.54 29.88 16.83
N LYS A 371 30.54 29.58 15.52
CA LYS A 371 29.40 29.85 14.63
C LYS A 371 28.61 28.58 14.38
N GLU A 372 27.30 28.61 14.63
CA GLU A 372 26.39 27.50 14.29
C GLU A 372 26.36 27.30 12.77
N VAL A 373 26.58 26.04 12.33
CA VAL A 373 26.58 25.62 10.93
C VAL A 373 25.54 24.53 10.65
N LEU A 374 24.98 23.93 11.69
CA LEU A 374 23.87 22.98 11.62
C LEU A 374 23.09 23.01 12.92
N ALA A 375 21.74 22.96 12.82
CA ALA A 375 20.84 22.63 13.91
C ALA A 375 19.73 21.73 13.34
N ASN A 376 19.56 20.55 13.94
CA ASN A 376 18.51 19.59 13.57
C ASN A 376 17.95 18.94 14.83
N ASN A 377 16.75 19.38 15.24
CA ASN A 377 16.03 18.82 16.39
C ASN A 377 15.12 17.71 15.91
N VAL A 378 15.55 16.46 16.04
CA VAL A 378 14.88 15.29 15.51
C VAL A 378 15.02 14.10 16.47
N GLY A 379 13.94 13.32 16.67
CA GLY A 379 13.98 12.07 17.43
C GLY A 379 14.41 10.92 16.51
N ARG A 380 15.59 10.35 16.75
CA ARG A 380 16.14 9.24 15.94
C ARG A 380 17.31 8.55 16.62
N GLY A 381 17.54 7.28 16.28
CA GLY A 381 18.79 6.60 16.66
C GLY A 381 19.99 7.04 15.82
N ALA A 382 21.19 7.01 16.39
CA ALA A 382 22.41 7.40 15.70
C ALA A 382 22.75 6.45 14.54
N ALA A 383 23.02 6.98 13.36
CA ALA A 383 23.45 6.22 12.19
C ALA A 383 24.47 7.02 11.34
N PRO A 384 25.29 6.36 10.52
CA PRO A 384 26.14 7.03 9.55
C PRO A 384 25.32 7.85 8.53
N ASP A 385 25.92 8.95 8.04
CA ASP A 385 25.42 9.74 6.91
C ASP A 385 24.05 10.41 7.12
N GLN A 386 23.62 10.62 8.37
CA GLN A 386 22.38 11.34 8.67
C GLN A 386 22.47 12.83 8.35
N GLU A 387 23.63 13.45 8.62
CA GLU A 387 23.93 14.82 8.25
C GLU A 387 25.23 14.85 7.43
N LYS A 388 25.29 15.71 6.40
CA LYS A 388 26.48 15.96 5.58
C LYS A 388 26.74 17.46 5.51
N LEU A 389 27.92 17.88 5.95
CA LEU A 389 28.32 19.28 6.00
C LEU A 389 29.64 19.50 5.28
N GLU A 390 29.80 20.71 4.77
CA GLU A 390 31.09 21.23 4.27
C GLU A 390 31.62 22.28 5.24
N LEU A 391 32.57 21.92 6.07
CA LEU A 391 33.19 22.82 7.04
C LEU A 391 34.25 23.68 6.35
N ARG A 392 34.07 25.00 6.31
CA ARG A 392 35.05 25.95 5.76
C ARG A 392 36.10 26.29 6.82
N LEU A 393 37.20 25.55 6.82
CA LEU A 393 38.31 25.75 7.76
C LEU A 393 39.17 26.93 7.33
N LYS A 394 39.54 27.77 8.29
CA LYS A 394 40.61 28.78 8.13
C LYS A 394 41.99 28.16 8.33
N SER A 395 43.04 28.75 7.81
CA SER A 395 44.42 28.37 8.15
C SER A 395 44.67 28.47 9.62
N GLY A 396 45.39 27.49 10.20
CA GLY A 396 45.61 27.32 11.62
C GLY A 396 44.53 26.45 12.28
N LYS A 397 44.32 26.67 13.58
CA LYS A 397 43.40 25.87 14.41
C LYS A 397 41.94 26.28 14.18
N ASN A 398 41.10 25.28 14.10
CA ASN A 398 39.64 25.41 14.00
C ASN A 398 39.01 24.54 15.08
N ALA A 399 38.07 25.10 15.84
CA ALA A 399 37.29 24.38 16.85
C ALA A 399 35.98 23.89 16.26
N LEU A 400 35.79 22.60 16.17
CA LEU A 400 34.54 21.94 15.79
C LEU A 400 33.85 21.43 17.06
N LEU A 401 32.74 22.06 17.42
CA LEU A 401 31.92 21.65 18.54
C LEU A 401 30.62 21.00 18.04
N ILE A 402 30.25 19.87 18.62
CA ILE A 402 29.05 19.11 18.30
C ILE A 402 28.25 18.91 19.57
N LYS A 403 27.02 19.38 19.63
CA LYS A 403 26.05 19.08 20.68
C LYS A 403 25.17 17.93 20.23
N ILE A 404 25.06 16.89 21.07
CA ILE A 404 24.10 15.81 20.94
C ILE A 404 23.07 15.96 22.05
N HIS A 405 21.83 16.18 21.67
CA HIS A 405 20.70 16.26 22.59
C HIS A 405 19.97 14.92 22.60
N ASN A 406 19.69 14.41 23.79
CA ASN A 406 18.99 13.16 24.04
C ASN A 406 17.67 13.42 24.76
N GLY A 407 16.54 13.05 24.18
CA GLY A 407 15.21 13.09 24.80
C GLY A 407 14.94 11.91 25.74
N GLY A 408 15.42 10.72 25.41
CA GLY A 408 15.21 9.51 26.21
C GLY A 408 16.00 8.30 25.76
N GLY A 409 16.26 7.38 26.68
CA GLY A 409 17.06 6.19 26.44
C GLY A 409 18.57 6.43 26.34
N PRO A 410 19.39 5.39 26.06
CA PRO A 410 20.80 5.54 25.74
C PRO A 410 20.97 6.18 24.38
N SER A 411 21.91 7.13 24.26
CA SER A 411 22.14 7.86 23.01
C SER A 411 23.59 7.85 22.56
N GLY A 412 23.85 8.40 21.38
CA GLY A 412 25.17 8.36 20.80
C GLY A 412 25.37 9.22 19.55
N PHE A 413 26.48 8.99 18.89
CA PHE A 413 26.88 9.80 17.73
C PHE A 413 27.64 9.00 16.68
N TYR A 414 27.71 9.55 15.49
CA TYR A 414 28.62 9.18 14.42
C TYR A 414 29.32 10.43 13.90
N PHE A 415 30.62 10.33 13.63
CA PHE A 415 31.41 11.36 12.99
C PHE A 415 32.42 10.75 12.04
N LYS A 416 32.49 11.28 10.82
CA LYS A 416 33.53 10.94 9.86
C LYS A 416 33.97 12.18 9.13
N SER A 417 35.24 12.53 9.22
CA SER A 417 35.83 13.54 8.37
C SER A 417 36.12 12.95 6.99
N GLY A 418 35.52 13.54 5.96
CA GLY A 418 35.79 13.20 4.57
C GLY A 418 37.11 13.83 4.15
N VAL A 419 38.23 13.29 4.63
CA VAL A 419 39.53 13.77 4.23
C VAL A 419 39.68 13.59 2.72
N LYS A 420 39.77 14.67 1.95
CA LYS A 420 40.40 14.78 0.62
C LYS A 420 39.53 14.84 -0.63
N GLU A 421 38.21 14.63 -0.61
CA GLU A 421 37.47 14.76 -1.90
C GLU A 421 37.38 16.21 -2.43
N SER A 422 37.25 17.21 -1.53
CA SER A 422 37.22 18.63 -1.94
C SER A 422 38.56 19.18 -2.41
N MET A 423 39.65 18.46 -2.18
CA MET A 423 40.98 18.81 -2.62
C MET A 423 41.43 18.06 -3.90
N LEU A 424 40.57 17.22 -4.45
CA LEU A 424 40.87 16.49 -5.67
C LEU A 424 40.87 17.47 -6.88
N PRO A 425 41.83 17.31 -7.81
CA PRO A 425 41.80 18.06 -9.06
C PRO A 425 40.54 17.63 -9.85
N SER A 426 39.88 18.59 -10.49
CA SER A 426 38.64 18.34 -11.21
C SER A 426 38.51 19.13 -12.49
N LEU A 427 37.76 18.55 -13.42
CA LEU A 427 37.35 19.16 -14.68
C LEU A 427 35.86 19.39 -14.70
N SER A 428 35.43 20.56 -15.16
CA SER A 428 33.99 20.87 -15.36
C SER A 428 33.67 20.95 -16.84
N LEU A 429 32.59 20.32 -17.25
CA LEU A 429 32.03 20.46 -18.59
C LEU A 429 31.25 21.77 -18.67
N THR A 430 31.53 22.57 -19.70
CA THR A 430 30.91 23.89 -19.95
C THR A 430 29.71 23.82 -20.90
N GLN A 431 29.08 22.68 -20.99
CA GLN A 431 27.90 22.42 -21.82
C GLN A 431 26.75 22.05 -20.94
N ASP A 432 25.61 22.70 -21.12
CA ASP A 432 24.35 22.28 -20.47
C ASP A 432 23.90 20.90 -20.95
N LEU A 433 23.44 20.09 -20.02
CA LEU A 433 22.95 18.74 -20.28
C LEU A 433 21.49 18.64 -19.84
N PRO A 434 20.59 18.05 -20.65
CA PRO A 434 19.19 17.89 -20.27
C PRO A 434 19.04 16.86 -19.13
N ALA A 435 17.87 16.84 -18.48
CA ALA A 435 17.50 15.74 -17.58
C ALA A 435 17.53 14.41 -18.34
N ALA A 436 18.31 13.45 -17.86
CA ALA A 436 18.52 12.16 -18.54
C ALA A 436 19.28 11.15 -17.68
N SER A 437 19.34 9.90 -18.13
CA SER A 437 20.33 8.92 -17.69
C SER A 437 21.63 9.11 -18.46
N TYR A 438 22.72 9.06 -17.76
CA TYR A 438 24.06 9.29 -18.32
C TYR A 438 24.99 8.14 -18.00
N VAL A 439 25.92 7.90 -18.92
CA VAL A 439 27.10 7.07 -18.70
C VAL A 439 28.34 7.89 -19.07
N LEU A 440 29.20 8.08 -18.10
CA LEU A 440 30.50 8.64 -18.26
C LEU A 440 31.52 7.49 -18.42
N GLN A 441 32.23 7.46 -19.53
CA GLN A 441 33.34 6.56 -19.79
C GLN A 441 34.65 7.37 -19.81
N LEU A 442 35.66 6.88 -19.09
CA LEU A 442 36.95 7.55 -19.00
C LEU A 442 38.07 6.55 -19.26
N GLU A 443 39.07 6.98 -20.00
CA GLU A 443 40.33 6.28 -20.09
C GLU A 443 41.39 7.03 -19.24
N ALA A 444 41.77 6.41 -18.12
CA ALA A 444 42.64 7.03 -17.14
C ALA A 444 43.67 6.05 -16.56
N SER A 445 44.77 6.62 -16.05
CA SER A 445 45.85 5.91 -15.32
C SER A 445 46.02 6.61 -13.97
N PRO A 446 45.37 6.13 -12.88
CA PRO A 446 45.47 6.69 -11.55
C PRO A 446 46.80 6.29 -10.89
N LYS A 447 47.47 7.25 -10.26
CA LYS A 447 48.76 7.02 -9.56
C LYS A 447 48.59 6.59 -8.10
N THR A 448 47.39 6.75 -7.53
CA THR A 448 47.07 6.41 -6.13
C THR A 448 45.72 5.73 -6.04
N ASP A 449 45.56 4.92 -5.03
CA ASP A 449 44.22 4.39 -4.66
C ASP A 449 43.32 5.53 -4.22
N GLY A 450 42.02 5.37 -4.42
CA GLY A 450 41.03 6.36 -3.98
C GLY A 450 39.67 6.26 -4.66
N VAL A 451 39.11 7.41 -4.98
CA VAL A 451 37.77 7.54 -5.53
C VAL A 451 37.80 8.48 -6.73
N MET A 452 37.12 8.10 -7.81
CA MET A 452 36.76 9.01 -8.89
C MET A 452 35.26 9.34 -8.72
N ARG A 453 34.92 10.65 -8.83
CA ARG A 453 33.56 11.12 -8.58
C ARG A 453 33.06 11.98 -9.72
N VAL A 454 31.83 11.82 -10.09
CA VAL A 454 31.05 12.74 -10.93
C VAL A 454 30.05 13.45 -10.03
N GLN A 455 29.94 14.78 -10.22
CA GLN A 455 28.98 15.63 -9.53
C GLN A 455 28.26 16.49 -10.55
N TRP A 456 26.91 16.55 -10.45
CA TRP A 456 26.06 17.31 -11.38
C TRP A 456 25.11 18.28 -10.68
N GLY A 457 25.25 18.44 -9.36
CA GLY A 457 24.50 19.39 -8.54
C GLY A 457 25.05 19.45 -7.13
N SER A 458 24.37 20.15 -6.24
CA SER A 458 24.73 20.30 -4.82
C SER A 458 23.95 19.37 -3.88
N GLY A 459 22.92 18.67 -4.39
CA GLY A 459 22.09 17.78 -3.60
C GLY A 459 22.81 16.49 -3.21
N LYS A 460 22.30 15.83 -2.17
CA LYS A 460 22.82 14.56 -1.62
C LYS A 460 22.94 13.47 -2.69
N ASP A 461 21.97 13.39 -3.59
CA ASP A 461 21.88 12.37 -4.63
C ASP A 461 22.39 12.87 -6.00
N GLU A 462 23.04 14.03 -6.04
CA GLU A 462 23.55 14.65 -7.27
C GLU A 462 25.06 14.42 -7.46
N SER A 463 25.57 13.34 -6.94
CA SER A 463 26.93 12.84 -7.17
C SER A 463 26.98 11.32 -7.19
N GLN A 464 27.95 10.76 -7.94
CA GLN A 464 28.22 9.33 -8.00
C GLN A 464 29.72 9.08 -7.98
N SER A 465 30.16 8.09 -7.21
CA SER A 465 31.58 7.76 -7.03
C SER A 465 31.87 6.30 -7.33
N ILE A 466 33.07 6.03 -7.84
CA ILE A 466 33.62 4.69 -7.99
C ILE A 466 34.97 4.60 -7.27
N LYS A 467 35.25 3.44 -6.65
CA LYS A 467 36.57 3.11 -6.13
C LYS A 467 37.53 2.86 -7.28
N ILE A 468 38.72 3.38 -7.16
CA ILE A 468 39.81 3.15 -8.11
C ILE A 468 41.04 2.66 -7.34
N ASN A 469 41.77 1.74 -7.95
CA ASN A 469 43.01 1.25 -7.41
C ASN A 469 44.17 1.85 -8.25
N LYS A 470 45.30 2.08 -7.61
CA LYS A 470 46.51 2.47 -8.27
C LYS A 470 46.82 1.55 -9.45
N LYS A 471 46.99 2.12 -10.63
CA LYS A 471 47.42 1.41 -11.83
C LYS A 471 48.35 2.29 -12.64
N GLU A 472 49.47 1.73 -13.05
CA GLU A 472 50.41 2.43 -13.98
C GLU A 472 50.00 2.28 -15.43
N THR A 473 49.05 1.34 -15.69
CA THR A 473 48.49 1.09 -17.03
C THR A 473 47.17 1.82 -17.22
N TRP A 474 46.87 2.12 -18.49
CA TRP A 474 45.61 2.71 -18.89
C TRP A 474 44.45 1.75 -18.62
N SER A 475 43.37 2.27 -18.06
CA SER A 475 42.15 1.51 -17.76
C SER A 475 40.92 2.32 -18.12
N ASN A 476 39.88 1.60 -18.55
CA ASN A 476 38.57 2.19 -18.81
C ASN A 476 37.73 2.14 -17.52
N TYR A 477 37.17 3.29 -17.17
CA TYR A 477 36.27 3.47 -16.03
C TYR A 477 34.89 3.87 -16.55
N ARG A 478 33.85 3.41 -15.85
CA ARG A 478 32.46 3.73 -16.17
C ARG A 478 31.76 4.23 -14.90
N ILE A 479 31.04 5.36 -15.02
CA ILE A 479 30.18 5.92 -13.98
C ILE A 479 28.81 6.15 -14.57
N ASP A 480 27.81 5.45 -14.04
CA ASP A 480 26.41 5.59 -14.43
C ASP A 480 25.71 6.52 -13.44
N PHE A 481 24.94 7.48 -13.91
CA PHE A 481 24.17 8.39 -13.06
C PHE A 481 22.89 8.86 -13.74
N VAL A 482 21.94 9.35 -12.94
CA VAL A 482 20.64 9.85 -13.41
C VAL A 482 20.46 11.27 -12.92
N ALA A 483 20.34 12.21 -13.85
CA ALA A 483 20.02 13.60 -13.54
C ALA A 483 18.54 13.86 -13.77
N GLN A 484 17.78 14.08 -12.70
CA GLN A 484 16.34 14.36 -12.76
C GLN A 484 16.01 15.77 -13.28
N LYS A 485 16.99 16.66 -13.28
CA LYS A 485 16.90 18.03 -13.79
C LYS A 485 18.03 18.29 -14.79
N ALA A 486 17.89 19.35 -15.57
CA ALA A 486 18.97 19.81 -16.43
C ALA A 486 20.22 20.14 -15.60
N ILE A 487 21.39 19.77 -16.11
CA ILE A 487 22.69 19.97 -15.49
C ILE A 487 23.31 21.20 -16.14
N SER A 488 23.57 22.26 -15.37
CA SER A 488 24.30 23.44 -15.81
C SER A 488 25.81 23.29 -15.58
N LYS A 489 26.22 22.43 -14.67
CA LYS A 489 27.63 22.17 -14.39
C LYS A 489 27.82 20.68 -14.08
N LEU A 490 28.53 19.96 -14.93
CA LEU A 490 28.99 18.59 -14.67
C LEU A 490 30.47 18.61 -14.31
N GLN A 491 30.82 18.10 -13.13
CA GLN A 491 32.20 18.11 -12.63
C GLN A 491 32.72 16.70 -12.40
N VAL A 492 33.92 16.41 -12.82
CA VAL A 492 34.58 15.12 -12.60
C VAL A 492 35.84 15.33 -11.76
N PHE A 493 35.93 14.65 -10.65
CA PHE A 493 37.03 14.69 -9.69
C PHE A 493 37.93 13.48 -9.92
N PHE A 494 39.24 13.74 -9.90
CA PHE A 494 40.27 12.75 -10.15
C PHE A 494 41.22 12.65 -8.96
N GLN A 495 41.95 11.54 -8.85
CA GLN A 495 43.07 11.47 -7.92
C GLN A 495 44.23 12.37 -8.40
N LYS A 496 44.98 12.92 -7.43
CA LYS A 496 46.17 13.73 -7.70
C LYS A 496 47.18 12.93 -8.53
N GLY A 497 47.68 13.53 -9.60
CA GLY A 497 48.60 12.91 -10.54
C GLY A 497 47.99 11.90 -11.48
N ALA A 498 46.66 11.76 -11.48
CA ALA A 498 45.97 10.91 -12.46
C ALA A 498 46.23 11.41 -13.88
N LYS A 499 46.60 10.48 -14.77
CA LYS A 499 46.66 10.77 -16.20
C LYS A 499 45.32 10.43 -16.82
N VAL A 500 44.80 11.31 -17.69
CA VAL A 500 43.52 11.13 -18.38
C VAL A 500 43.74 11.31 -19.87
N ARG A 501 43.26 10.34 -20.67
CA ARG A 501 43.38 10.33 -22.11
C ARG A 501 42.08 10.72 -22.80
N SER A 502 40.94 10.27 -22.27
CA SER A 502 39.65 10.60 -22.87
C SER A 502 38.53 10.62 -21.85
N ILE A 503 37.52 11.41 -22.16
CA ILE A 503 36.20 11.37 -21.52
C ILE A 503 35.14 11.27 -22.61
N LYS A 504 34.25 10.27 -22.48
CA LYS A 504 33.08 10.09 -23.34
C LYS A 504 31.82 10.12 -22.50
N ILE A 505 30.81 10.87 -22.93
CA ILE A 505 29.51 10.93 -22.28
C ILE A 505 28.47 10.41 -23.24
N LEU A 506 27.67 9.43 -22.75
CA LEU A 506 26.51 8.90 -23.41
C LEU A 506 25.27 9.28 -22.61
N ARG A 507 24.11 9.45 -23.27
CA ARG A 507 22.84 9.71 -22.64
C ARG A 507 21.72 8.84 -23.17
N ASN A 508 20.69 8.61 -22.33
CA ASN A 508 19.42 8.00 -22.69
C ASN A 508 18.30 8.63 -21.84
N GLY A 509 17.03 8.22 -22.07
CA GLY A 509 15.91 8.76 -21.34
C GLY A 509 15.95 8.46 -19.82
N LEU A 510 15.15 9.18 -19.05
CA LEU A 510 15.03 8.97 -17.61
C LEU A 510 14.29 7.66 -17.28
N PRO A 511 14.70 6.91 -16.25
CA PRO A 511 13.87 5.87 -15.69
C PRO A 511 12.49 6.44 -15.30
N THR A 512 11.43 5.80 -15.72
CA THR A 512 10.07 6.32 -15.60
C THR A 512 9.16 5.27 -14.98
N LYS A 513 8.45 5.64 -13.90
CA LYS A 513 7.32 4.86 -13.42
C LYS A 513 6.16 5.08 -14.38
N LEU A 514 5.71 4.02 -15.04
CA LEU A 514 4.61 4.10 -15.98
C LEU A 514 3.31 4.39 -15.23
N SER A 515 2.53 5.32 -15.77
CA SER A 515 1.14 5.53 -15.39
C SER A 515 0.22 4.89 -16.43
N PHE A 516 -0.90 4.35 -15.97
CA PHE A 516 -1.84 3.62 -16.80
C PHE A 516 -3.20 4.31 -16.87
N GLU A 517 -3.93 4.00 -17.95
CA GLU A 517 -5.32 4.38 -18.15
C GLU A 517 -6.05 3.26 -18.91
N ASN A 518 -7.39 3.29 -18.97
CA ASN A 518 -8.18 2.35 -19.76
C ASN A 518 -7.82 0.87 -19.51
N ALA A 519 -7.95 0.41 -18.27
CA ALA A 519 -7.81 -1.01 -17.95
C ALA A 519 -9.02 -1.79 -18.49
N LEU A 520 -8.77 -2.82 -19.28
CA LEU A 520 -9.77 -3.72 -19.85
C LEU A 520 -9.47 -5.15 -19.44
N ALA A 521 -10.49 -5.95 -19.13
CA ALA A 521 -10.34 -7.37 -18.83
C ALA A 521 -11.43 -8.20 -19.49
N THR A 522 -11.14 -9.47 -19.79
CA THR A 522 -12.14 -10.43 -20.26
C THR A 522 -13.24 -10.69 -19.23
N PHE A 523 -12.92 -10.52 -17.95
CA PHE A 523 -13.86 -10.54 -16.85
C PHE A 523 -13.27 -9.87 -15.60
N SER A 524 -14.13 -9.24 -14.80
CA SER A 524 -13.81 -8.72 -13.48
C SER A 524 -14.92 -9.08 -12.50
N GLN A 525 -14.55 -9.49 -11.30
CA GLN A 525 -15.48 -9.69 -10.19
C GLN A 525 -16.07 -8.34 -9.75
N GLY A 526 -17.35 -8.28 -9.37
CA GLY A 526 -18.09 -7.04 -9.16
C GLY A 526 -17.39 -6.00 -8.28
N SER A 527 -16.94 -6.38 -7.09
CA SER A 527 -16.22 -5.47 -6.16
C SER A 527 -14.72 -5.35 -6.44
N TYR A 528 -14.20 -6.03 -7.47
CA TYR A 528 -12.78 -6.08 -7.82
C TYR A 528 -12.57 -5.82 -9.32
N PRO A 529 -12.94 -4.63 -9.80
CA PRO A 529 -12.80 -4.28 -11.21
C PRO A 529 -11.31 -4.13 -11.60
N VAL A 530 -10.96 -4.53 -12.82
CA VAL A 530 -9.59 -4.45 -13.31
C VAL A 530 -8.95 -3.06 -13.21
N ALA A 531 -9.76 -2.00 -13.26
CA ALA A 531 -9.28 -0.63 -13.11
C ALA A 531 -8.69 -0.34 -11.72
N SER A 532 -9.11 -1.10 -10.69
CA SER A 532 -8.54 -0.96 -9.34
C SER A 532 -7.13 -1.56 -9.21
N ALA A 533 -6.65 -2.28 -10.22
CA ALA A 533 -5.26 -2.74 -10.24
C ALA A 533 -4.25 -1.70 -10.75
N ILE A 534 -4.71 -0.47 -11.07
CA ILE A 534 -3.87 0.66 -11.54
C ILE A 534 -4.31 1.99 -10.94
N ASP A 535 -5.04 2.00 -9.85
CA ASP A 535 -5.58 3.24 -9.23
C ASP A 535 -4.63 3.88 -8.21
N GLY A 536 -3.45 3.28 -8.01
CA GLY A 536 -2.44 3.73 -7.08
C GLY A 536 -2.75 3.40 -5.62
N LYS A 537 -3.78 2.60 -5.35
CA LYS A 537 -4.20 2.22 -4.00
C LYS A 537 -3.95 0.75 -3.76
N VAL A 538 -3.57 0.43 -2.53
CA VAL A 538 -3.46 -0.96 -2.07
C VAL A 538 -4.27 -1.08 -0.79
N ALA A 539 -5.44 -1.73 -0.90
CA ALA A 539 -6.31 -1.97 0.24
C ALA A 539 -6.47 -3.49 0.50
N PRO A 540 -6.73 -3.89 1.75
CA PRO A 540 -6.85 -5.31 2.10
C PRO A 540 -8.11 -5.98 1.54
N SER A 541 -9.11 -5.21 1.13
CA SER A 541 -10.37 -5.70 0.54
C SER A 541 -10.96 -4.68 -0.42
N ALA A 542 -11.87 -5.13 -1.29
CA ALA A 542 -12.58 -4.33 -2.28
C ALA A 542 -11.69 -3.47 -3.19
N ASN A 543 -10.46 -3.94 -3.46
CA ASN A 543 -9.47 -3.28 -4.29
C ASN A 543 -8.68 -4.32 -5.09
N GLY A 544 -8.33 -3.98 -6.34
CA GLY A 544 -7.61 -4.85 -7.25
C GLY A 544 -8.50 -5.59 -8.26
N TRP A 545 -7.88 -6.42 -9.10
CA TRP A 545 -8.55 -7.24 -10.09
C TRP A 545 -8.68 -8.69 -9.62
N ALA A 546 -9.91 -9.21 -9.64
CA ALA A 546 -10.25 -10.60 -9.33
C ALA A 546 -11.27 -11.16 -10.33
N ILE A 547 -11.51 -12.49 -10.32
CA ILE A 547 -12.25 -13.17 -11.40
C ILE A 547 -13.37 -14.10 -10.91
N ALA A 548 -13.66 -14.18 -9.61
CA ALA A 548 -14.78 -15.00 -9.14
C ALA A 548 -16.13 -14.46 -9.68
N PRO A 549 -17.07 -15.33 -10.11
CA PRO A 549 -17.06 -16.80 -10.01
C PRO A 549 -16.50 -17.53 -11.26
N ARG A 550 -15.70 -16.88 -12.11
CA ARG A 550 -15.23 -17.44 -13.41
C ARG A 550 -13.84 -18.05 -13.33
N MET A 551 -13.52 -18.76 -12.24
CA MET A 551 -12.29 -19.54 -12.12
C MET A 551 -12.26 -20.72 -13.10
N GLY A 552 -11.10 -21.38 -13.23
CA GLY A 552 -10.88 -22.53 -14.14
C GLY A 552 -10.84 -22.16 -15.60
N LYS A 553 -10.58 -20.90 -15.92
CA LYS A 553 -10.42 -20.37 -17.28
C LYS A 553 -9.34 -19.31 -17.31
N THR A 554 -8.69 -19.16 -18.45
CA THR A 554 -7.72 -18.08 -18.69
C THR A 554 -8.42 -16.74 -18.86
N HIS A 555 -7.92 -15.74 -18.17
CA HIS A 555 -8.40 -14.35 -18.24
C HIS A 555 -7.27 -13.40 -18.63
N PHE A 556 -7.60 -12.41 -19.43
CA PHE A 556 -6.67 -11.35 -19.86
C PHE A 556 -7.06 -10.02 -19.23
N ALA A 557 -6.05 -9.26 -18.79
CA ALA A 557 -6.19 -7.85 -18.45
C ALA A 557 -5.15 -7.03 -19.21
N SER A 558 -5.56 -5.98 -19.89
CA SER A 558 -4.68 -5.04 -20.57
C SER A 558 -4.76 -3.66 -19.89
N PHE A 559 -3.61 -3.03 -19.80
CA PHE A 559 -3.41 -1.73 -19.19
C PHE A 559 -2.73 -0.83 -20.20
N GLN A 560 -3.41 0.22 -20.63
CA GLN A 560 -2.89 1.18 -21.58
C GLN A 560 -1.94 2.14 -20.86
N VAL A 561 -0.73 2.31 -21.40
CA VAL A 561 0.23 3.28 -20.89
C VAL A 561 -0.25 4.69 -21.22
N LYS A 562 -0.44 5.54 -20.20
CA LYS A 562 -0.97 6.91 -20.36
C LYS A 562 -0.01 7.80 -21.17
N SER A 563 1.28 7.73 -20.83
CA SER A 563 2.35 8.45 -21.52
C SER A 563 3.37 7.42 -22.01
N PRO A 564 3.30 6.99 -23.27
CA PRO A 564 4.23 6.03 -23.81
C PRO A 564 5.68 6.48 -23.65
N VAL A 565 6.57 5.55 -23.33
CA VAL A 565 7.99 5.79 -23.17
C VAL A 565 8.78 5.18 -24.32
N SER A 566 9.86 5.85 -24.70
CA SER A 566 10.80 5.40 -25.72
C SER A 566 12.23 5.67 -25.24
N TYR A 567 13.10 4.69 -25.40
CA TYR A 567 14.51 4.79 -25.11
C TYR A 567 15.33 4.48 -26.36
N PHE A 568 16.54 4.98 -26.41
CA PHE A 568 17.49 4.57 -27.43
C PHE A 568 17.92 3.12 -27.15
N GLY A 569 17.62 2.22 -28.08
CA GLY A 569 17.83 0.78 -27.92
C GLY A 569 16.70 0.08 -27.16
N SER A 570 17.05 -0.95 -26.42
CA SER A 570 16.08 -1.71 -25.62
C SER A 570 15.63 -1.00 -24.38
N THR A 571 14.43 -1.33 -23.93
CA THR A 571 13.84 -0.85 -22.67
C THR A 571 13.87 -1.98 -21.63
N ASP A 572 14.49 -1.72 -20.49
CA ASP A 572 14.42 -2.60 -19.33
C ASP A 572 13.15 -2.29 -18.55
N LEU A 573 12.39 -3.34 -18.26
CA LEU A 573 11.14 -3.28 -17.49
C LEU A 573 11.31 -4.01 -16.16
N GLN A 574 10.92 -3.35 -15.08
CA GLN A 574 10.67 -3.98 -13.80
C GLN A 574 9.17 -3.90 -13.50
N ILE A 575 8.49 -5.04 -13.55
CA ILE A 575 7.05 -5.16 -13.35
C ILE A 575 6.81 -5.74 -11.96
N THR A 576 6.02 -5.05 -11.15
CA THR A 576 5.65 -5.47 -9.80
C THR A 576 4.16 -5.76 -9.76
N LEU A 577 3.81 -7.02 -9.49
CA LEU A 577 2.44 -7.48 -9.28
C LEU A 577 2.19 -7.56 -7.77
N LYS A 578 1.49 -6.58 -7.21
CA LYS A 578 1.17 -6.56 -5.77
C LYS A 578 -0.09 -7.37 -5.49
N GLN A 579 -0.06 -8.19 -4.45
CA GLN A 579 -1.12 -9.13 -4.08
C GLN A 579 -1.30 -9.07 -2.56
N GLU A 580 -2.02 -8.04 -2.10
CA GLU A 580 -2.11 -7.64 -0.69
C GLU A 580 -3.50 -7.94 -0.08
N PHE A 581 -4.29 -8.83 -0.73
CA PHE A 581 -5.60 -9.21 -0.21
C PHE A 581 -5.49 -9.81 1.19
N GLN A 582 -6.43 -9.46 2.06
CA GLN A 582 -6.38 -9.74 3.52
C GLN A 582 -6.10 -11.18 3.91
N SER A 583 -6.61 -12.17 3.18
CA SER A 583 -6.39 -13.59 3.49
C SER A 583 -4.95 -14.07 3.22
N GLY A 584 -4.17 -13.33 2.41
CA GLY A 584 -2.84 -13.73 1.99
C GLY A 584 -2.76 -14.97 1.08
N GLN A 585 -3.91 -15.49 0.62
CA GLN A 585 -3.96 -16.71 -0.19
C GLN A 585 -4.33 -16.46 -1.66
N HIS A 586 -4.82 -15.27 -1.97
CA HIS A 586 -5.34 -14.88 -3.28
C HIS A 586 -4.23 -14.34 -4.19
N SER A 587 -3.17 -15.11 -4.39
CA SER A 587 -2.10 -14.75 -5.33
C SER A 587 -2.28 -15.44 -6.68
N LEU A 588 -1.69 -14.87 -7.75
CA LEU A 588 -1.63 -15.49 -9.06
C LEU A 588 -0.87 -16.81 -9.00
N GLY A 589 -1.44 -17.86 -9.59
CA GLY A 589 -0.89 -19.20 -9.62
C GLY A 589 -0.18 -19.54 -10.93
N ARG A 590 -0.76 -19.16 -12.07
CA ARG A 590 -0.10 -19.22 -13.38
C ARG A 590 -0.40 -17.96 -14.15
N PHE A 591 0.63 -17.34 -14.69
CA PHE A 591 0.46 -16.11 -15.45
C PHE A 591 1.54 -15.92 -16.52
N ARG A 592 1.24 -15.03 -17.46
CA ARG A 592 2.17 -14.56 -18.48
C ARG A 592 2.01 -13.05 -18.64
N VAL A 593 3.10 -12.37 -18.97
CA VAL A 593 3.08 -10.93 -19.24
C VAL A 593 3.41 -10.71 -20.71
N ALA A 594 2.67 -9.82 -21.35
CA ALA A 594 2.91 -9.41 -22.71
C ALA A 594 2.88 -7.89 -22.84
N VAL A 595 3.54 -7.37 -23.86
CA VAL A 595 3.62 -5.94 -24.17
C VAL A 595 3.22 -5.69 -25.61
N THR A 596 2.84 -4.44 -25.89
CA THR A 596 2.48 -4.01 -27.24
C THR A 596 2.98 -2.59 -27.53
N ASP A 597 3.22 -2.32 -28.81
CA ASP A 597 3.57 -1.03 -29.40
C ASP A 597 2.46 -0.52 -30.34
N VAL A 598 1.32 -1.20 -30.39
CA VAL A 598 0.21 -0.81 -31.25
C VAL A 598 -0.34 0.58 -30.87
N PRO A 599 -0.88 1.36 -31.85
CA PRO A 599 -1.54 2.62 -31.55
C PRO A 599 -2.67 2.45 -30.52
N ARG A 600 -2.89 3.47 -29.72
CA ARG A 600 -4.00 3.51 -28.76
C ARG A 600 -5.33 3.75 -29.47
N PRO A 601 -6.46 3.21 -28.98
CA PRO A 601 -6.65 2.46 -27.73
C PRO A 601 -6.16 1.01 -27.78
N VAL A 602 -5.60 0.54 -26.65
CA VAL A 602 -5.05 -0.81 -26.52
C VAL A 602 -6.13 -1.76 -26.00
N SER A 603 -6.40 -2.85 -26.77
CA SER A 603 -7.28 -3.95 -26.31
C SER A 603 -6.47 -5.09 -25.67
N TYR A 604 -7.13 -5.97 -24.93
CA TYR A 604 -6.46 -7.16 -24.35
C TYR A 604 -6.12 -8.25 -25.38
N GLY A 605 -6.40 -8.02 -26.67
CA GLY A 605 -6.22 -8.99 -27.74
C GLY A 605 -7.43 -9.90 -27.93
N LEU A 606 -7.27 -10.93 -28.76
CA LEU A 606 -8.38 -11.82 -29.10
C LEU A 606 -8.40 -13.06 -28.20
N PRO A 607 -9.54 -13.38 -27.55
CA PRO A 607 -9.80 -14.69 -26.99
C PRO A 607 -9.65 -15.80 -28.07
N ALA A 608 -9.27 -17.00 -27.65
CA ALA A 608 -9.09 -18.13 -28.57
C ALA A 608 -10.33 -18.38 -29.44
N GLU A 609 -11.50 -18.37 -28.83
CA GLU A 609 -12.79 -18.54 -29.50
C GLU A 609 -13.07 -17.47 -30.59
N VAL A 610 -12.61 -16.23 -30.38
CA VAL A 610 -12.74 -15.16 -31.40
C VAL A 610 -11.79 -15.41 -32.57
N LYS A 611 -10.58 -15.88 -32.30
CA LYS A 611 -9.62 -16.28 -33.35
C LYS A 611 -10.16 -17.40 -34.21
N GLU A 612 -10.79 -18.40 -33.60
CA GLU A 612 -11.46 -19.50 -34.31
C GLU A 612 -12.58 -18.97 -35.21
N ILE A 613 -13.41 -18.06 -34.72
CA ILE A 613 -14.47 -17.44 -35.52
C ILE A 613 -13.89 -16.57 -36.65
N PHE A 614 -12.78 -15.86 -36.42
CA PHE A 614 -12.12 -15.09 -37.48
C PHE A 614 -11.51 -15.98 -38.57
N ALA A 615 -11.14 -17.23 -38.26
CA ALA A 615 -10.69 -18.23 -39.25
C ALA A 615 -11.84 -18.73 -40.15
N ILE A 616 -13.11 -18.56 -39.75
CA ILE A 616 -14.28 -18.91 -40.54
C ILE A 616 -14.59 -17.80 -41.54
N ASP A 617 -14.82 -18.12 -42.79
CA ASP A 617 -15.26 -17.18 -43.81
C ASP A 617 -16.50 -16.39 -43.33
N LYS A 618 -16.49 -15.06 -43.57
CA LYS A 618 -17.53 -14.11 -43.06
C LYS A 618 -18.94 -14.53 -43.48
N THR A 619 -19.09 -15.10 -44.68
CA THR A 619 -20.39 -15.51 -45.23
C THR A 619 -20.91 -16.80 -44.61
N LYS A 620 -19.99 -17.65 -44.06
CA LYS A 620 -20.31 -18.94 -43.45
C LYS A 620 -20.53 -18.85 -41.94
N ARG A 621 -20.38 -17.67 -41.30
CA ARG A 621 -20.56 -17.54 -39.86
C ARG A 621 -22.04 -17.56 -39.48
N THR A 622 -22.35 -18.34 -38.43
CA THR A 622 -23.70 -18.40 -37.86
C THR A 622 -24.09 -17.09 -37.19
N PRO A 623 -25.40 -16.87 -37.00
CA PRO A 623 -25.89 -15.68 -36.23
C PRO A 623 -25.29 -15.60 -34.83
N GLU A 624 -25.11 -16.74 -34.13
CA GLU A 624 -24.51 -16.83 -32.78
C GLU A 624 -23.05 -16.42 -32.82
N GLN A 625 -22.28 -16.85 -33.83
CA GLN A 625 -20.89 -16.45 -34.01
C GLN A 625 -20.76 -14.95 -34.28
N LYS A 626 -21.63 -14.37 -35.13
CA LYS A 626 -21.67 -12.94 -35.38
C LYS A 626 -22.03 -12.16 -34.11
N LYS A 627 -23.03 -12.64 -33.34
CA LYS A 627 -23.42 -12.07 -32.05
C LYS A 627 -22.26 -12.11 -31.07
N LYS A 628 -21.54 -13.24 -30.99
CA LYS A 628 -20.38 -13.41 -30.10
C LYS A 628 -19.25 -12.42 -30.45
N LEU A 629 -18.95 -12.21 -31.71
CA LEU A 629 -17.98 -11.20 -32.15
C LEU A 629 -18.36 -9.79 -31.67
N MET A 630 -19.63 -9.41 -31.81
CA MET A 630 -20.12 -8.11 -31.33
C MET A 630 -19.99 -7.98 -29.80
N GLU A 631 -20.36 -9.02 -29.05
CA GLU A 631 -20.25 -9.00 -27.60
C GLU A 631 -18.80 -8.91 -27.12
N GLU A 632 -17.86 -9.60 -27.77
CA GLU A 632 -16.44 -9.51 -27.42
C GLU A 632 -15.85 -8.15 -27.84
N TYR A 633 -16.24 -7.60 -28.99
CA TYR A 633 -15.85 -6.26 -29.38
C TYR A 633 -16.32 -5.21 -28.37
N LYS A 634 -17.59 -5.27 -27.94
CA LYS A 634 -18.16 -4.38 -26.91
C LYS A 634 -17.35 -4.37 -25.61
N LYS A 635 -16.77 -5.51 -25.21
CA LYS A 635 -15.94 -5.63 -24.00
C LYS A 635 -14.53 -5.06 -24.20
N SER A 636 -14.00 -5.15 -25.40
CA SER A 636 -12.63 -4.73 -25.72
C SER A 636 -12.49 -3.29 -26.19
N ASP A 637 -13.59 -2.66 -26.60
CA ASP A 637 -13.58 -1.28 -27.09
C ASP A 637 -13.67 -0.28 -25.92
N SER A 638 -12.62 0.55 -25.79
CA SER A 638 -12.50 1.51 -24.70
C SER A 638 -13.56 2.62 -24.72
N GLU A 639 -14.02 3.02 -25.91
CA GLU A 639 -15.09 4.01 -26.06
C GLU A 639 -16.42 3.45 -25.58
N ARG A 640 -16.74 2.22 -25.99
CA ARG A 640 -17.94 1.50 -25.55
C ARG A 640 -17.96 1.32 -24.03
N VAL A 641 -16.83 0.95 -23.44
CA VAL A 641 -16.70 0.78 -21.98
C VAL A 641 -16.90 2.10 -21.24
N LYS A 642 -16.37 3.21 -21.77
CA LYS A 642 -16.61 4.56 -21.22
C LYS A 642 -18.08 4.96 -21.29
N LEU A 643 -18.73 4.77 -22.44
CA LEU A 643 -20.14 5.08 -22.63
C LEU A 643 -21.04 4.25 -21.69
N ALA A 644 -20.75 2.95 -21.55
CA ALA A 644 -21.46 2.08 -20.61
C ALA A 644 -21.30 2.54 -19.15
N LYS A 645 -20.10 2.97 -18.76
CA LYS A 645 -19.84 3.52 -17.43
C LYS A 645 -20.63 4.82 -17.19
N ILE A 646 -20.64 5.74 -18.15
CA ILE A 646 -21.41 7.00 -18.08
C ILE A 646 -22.90 6.69 -17.90
N PHE A 647 -23.45 5.74 -18.66
CA PHE A 647 -24.84 5.31 -18.52
C PHE A 647 -25.12 4.71 -17.14
N THR A 648 -24.23 3.84 -16.65
CA THR A 648 -24.37 3.23 -15.33
C THR A 648 -24.33 4.28 -14.21
N GLU A 649 -23.40 5.23 -14.26
CA GLU A 649 -23.33 6.32 -13.26
C GLU A 649 -24.54 7.24 -13.30
N ALA A 650 -25.00 7.62 -14.50
CA ALA A 650 -26.21 8.43 -14.65
C ALA A 650 -27.46 7.71 -14.14
N SER A 651 -27.49 6.38 -14.23
CA SER A 651 -28.62 5.54 -13.80
C SER A 651 -28.71 5.35 -12.30
N LYS A 652 -27.67 5.65 -11.54
CA LYS A 652 -27.69 5.55 -10.06
C LYS A 652 -28.81 6.43 -9.49
N PRO A 653 -29.52 5.94 -8.45
CA PRO A 653 -30.51 6.75 -7.77
C PRO A 653 -29.86 8.01 -7.16
N LEU A 654 -30.64 9.08 -7.07
CA LEU A 654 -30.18 10.26 -6.34
C LEU A 654 -29.91 9.87 -4.86
N PRO A 655 -28.91 10.48 -4.22
CA PRO A 655 -28.66 10.26 -2.81
C PRO A 655 -29.91 10.67 -1.99
N LYS A 656 -30.21 9.89 -0.95
CA LYS A 656 -31.31 10.21 -0.03
C LYS A 656 -31.02 11.53 0.66
N ASP A 657 -32.03 12.38 0.76
CA ASP A 657 -31.93 13.64 1.51
C ASP A 657 -31.75 13.33 3.01
N PRO A 658 -30.62 13.76 3.63
CA PRO A 658 -30.35 13.46 5.04
C PRO A 658 -31.42 14.07 5.99
N LYS A 659 -31.94 15.27 5.67
CA LYS A 659 -32.95 15.93 6.49
C LYS A 659 -34.30 15.20 6.39
N LEU A 660 -34.72 14.82 5.19
CA LEU A 660 -35.92 14.02 5.00
C LEU A 660 -35.80 12.66 5.74
N SER A 661 -34.64 11.99 5.59
CA SER A 661 -34.38 10.72 6.29
C SER A 661 -34.41 10.89 7.82
N GLY A 662 -33.94 12.01 8.36
CA GLY A 662 -34.02 12.37 9.77
C GLY A 662 -35.48 12.53 10.25
N LEU A 663 -36.29 13.27 9.48
CA LEU A 663 -37.72 13.49 9.78
C LEU A 663 -38.54 12.19 9.69
N GLU A 664 -38.28 11.36 8.69
CA GLU A 664 -38.92 10.04 8.54
C GLU A 664 -38.55 9.09 9.69
N ASN A 665 -37.31 9.14 10.17
CA ASN A 665 -36.89 8.37 11.35
C ASN A 665 -37.54 8.89 12.64
N ALA A 666 -37.69 10.22 12.79
CA ALA A 666 -38.40 10.82 13.92
C ALA A 666 -39.87 10.38 13.94
N LEU A 667 -40.56 10.38 12.79
CA LEU A 667 -41.90 9.86 12.66
C LEU A 667 -41.97 8.38 13.03
N LYS A 668 -41.10 7.54 12.49
CA LYS A 668 -41.02 6.12 12.81
C LYS A 668 -40.79 5.87 14.30
N THR A 669 -39.98 6.71 14.95
CA THR A 669 -39.74 6.60 16.40
C THR A 669 -40.97 6.97 17.21
N ALA A 670 -41.69 8.03 16.80
CA ALA A 670 -42.95 8.42 17.45
C ALA A 670 -44.07 7.33 17.29
N GLU A 671 -44.07 6.61 16.17
CA GLU A 671 -45.01 5.52 15.89
C GLU A 671 -44.74 4.22 16.68
N LEU A 672 -43.57 4.13 17.33
CA LEU A 672 -43.28 2.95 18.17
C LEU A 672 -44.31 2.81 19.31
N PRO A 673 -44.71 1.60 19.66
CA PRO A 673 -45.62 1.36 20.79
C PRO A 673 -45.06 1.94 22.09
N LEU A 674 -45.92 2.48 22.92
CA LEU A 674 -45.52 2.94 24.25
C LEU A 674 -44.93 1.78 25.08
N PRO A 675 -43.78 1.98 25.72
CA PRO A 675 -43.27 0.98 26.65
C PRO A 675 -44.17 0.90 27.87
N LEU A 676 -44.73 -0.29 28.09
CA LEU A 676 -45.51 -0.54 29.29
C LEU A 676 -44.62 -0.49 30.54
N PRO A 677 -45.15 -0.05 31.70
CA PRO A 677 -44.44 -0.16 32.96
C PRO A 677 -43.97 -1.61 33.18
N PRO A 678 -42.74 -1.79 33.72
CA PRO A 678 -42.15 -3.13 33.82
C PRO A 678 -43.03 -4.18 34.51
N GLU A 679 -43.75 -3.75 35.54
CA GLU A 679 -44.64 -4.65 36.30
C GLU A 679 -45.82 -5.12 35.45
N VAL A 680 -46.50 -4.25 34.73
CA VAL A 680 -47.61 -4.62 33.83
C VAL A 680 -47.11 -5.50 32.70
N ALA A 681 -45.97 -5.18 32.13
CA ALA A 681 -45.32 -5.98 31.08
C ALA A 681 -44.94 -7.39 31.58
N ARG A 682 -44.51 -7.51 32.85
CA ARG A 682 -44.24 -8.78 33.54
C ARG A 682 -45.53 -9.59 33.75
N LEU A 683 -46.58 -8.94 34.27
CA LEU A 683 -47.86 -9.57 34.53
C LEU A 683 -48.54 -10.06 33.24
N ARG A 684 -48.49 -9.29 32.14
CA ARG A 684 -48.99 -9.74 30.83
C ARG A 684 -48.25 -10.98 30.34
N ARG A 685 -46.92 -10.97 30.42
CA ARG A 685 -46.12 -12.15 30.04
C ARG A 685 -46.44 -13.37 30.90
N ALA A 686 -46.59 -13.15 32.21
CA ALA A 686 -46.96 -14.24 33.14
C ALA A 686 -48.35 -14.80 32.84
N ARG A 687 -49.35 -13.93 32.57
CA ARG A 687 -50.70 -14.35 32.14
C ARG A 687 -50.64 -15.13 30.83
N ASP A 688 -49.91 -14.65 29.80
CA ASP A 688 -49.84 -15.32 28.50
C ASP A 688 -49.14 -16.70 28.61
N LEU A 689 -48.13 -16.79 29.47
CA LEU A 689 -47.47 -18.05 29.78
C LEU A 689 -48.41 -19.00 30.48
N SER A 690 -49.12 -18.52 31.51
CA SER A 690 -50.09 -19.30 32.27
C SER A 690 -51.29 -19.75 31.40
N ALA A 691 -51.76 -18.88 30.47
CA ALA A 691 -52.78 -19.26 29.51
C ALA A 691 -52.32 -20.39 28.56
N LYS A 692 -51.05 -20.35 28.11
CA LYS A 692 -50.45 -21.43 27.31
C LYS A 692 -50.30 -22.73 28.12
N GLN A 693 -49.97 -22.61 29.39
CA GLN A 693 -49.90 -23.77 30.29
C GLN A 693 -51.32 -24.41 30.52
N LEU A 694 -52.35 -23.59 30.74
CA LEU A 694 -53.74 -24.03 30.82
C LEU A 694 -54.17 -24.73 29.53
N ALA A 695 -53.98 -24.19 28.40
CA ALA A 695 -54.25 -24.76 27.08
C ALA A 695 -53.61 -26.15 26.87
N ASN A 696 -52.47 -26.36 27.53
CA ASN A 696 -51.68 -27.59 27.41
C ASN A 696 -51.56 -28.37 28.71
N LYS A 697 -52.52 -28.16 29.72
CA LYS A 697 -52.43 -28.71 31.06
C LYS A 697 -52.27 -30.24 31.11
N ARG A 698 -52.90 -30.93 30.19
CA ARG A 698 -52.79 -32.39 30.10
C ARG A 698 -51.36 -32.84 29.66
N VAL A 699 -50.76 -32.11 28.77
CA VAL A 699 -49.37 -32.39 28.34
C VAL A 699 -48.40 -32.06 29.46
N ILE A 700 -48.58 -30.92 30.13
CA ILE A 700 -47.70 -30.47 31.23
C ILE A 700 -47.82 -31.47 32.41
N GLY A 701 -49.05 -31.86 32.85
CA GLY A 701 -49.23 -32.86 33.90
C GLY A 701 -48.59 -34.22 33.54
N ALA A 702 -48.62 -34.62 32.26
CA ALA A 702 -47.91 -35.80 31.80
C ALA A 702 -46.38 -35.65 31.83
N GLN A 703 -45.82 -34.44 31.52
CA GLN A 703 -44.42 -34.15 31.62
C GLN A 703 -43.94 -34.16 33.07
N ASP A 704 -44.67 -33.52 33.96
CA ASP A 704 -44.34 -33.45 35.39
C ASP A 704 -44.41 -34.86 36.04
N LEU A 705 -45.40 -35.66 35.70
CA LEU A 705 -45.51 -37.06 36.16
C LEU A 705 -44.34 -37.88 35.60
N ALA A 706 -44.04 -37.77 34.33
CA ALA A 706 -42.90 -38.45 33.71
C ALA A 706 -41.58 -38.06 34.37
N TRP A 707 -41.35 -36.76 34.62
CA TRP A 707 -40.19 -36.26 35.34
C TRP A 707 -40.08 -36.82 36.77
N ALA A 708 -41.20 -36.83 37.50
CA ALA A 708 -41.27 -37.40 38.83
C ALA A 708 -40.94 -38.88 38.81
N LEU A 709 -41.52 -39.68 37.88
CA LEU A 709 -41.26 -41.11 37.76
C LEU A 709 -39.75 -41.40 37.38
N ILE A 710 -39.16 -40.66 36.50
CA ILE A 710 -37.75 -40.85 36.11
C ILE A 710 -36.83 -40.58 37.30
N ASN A 711 -37.17 -39.64 38.18
CA ASN A 711 -36.38 -39.30 39.36
C ASN A 711 -36.73 -40.09 40.59
N THR A 712 -37.59 -41.13 40.50
CA THR A 712 -37.89 -42.02 41.63
C THR A 712 -36.80 -43.08 41.83
N PRO A 713 -36.57 -43.54 43.08
CA PRO A 713 -35.71 -44.70 43.34
C PRO A 713 -36.05 -45.92 42.52
N SER A 714 -37.38 -46.18 42.30
CA SER A 714 -37.87 -47.29 41.49
C SER A 714 -37.38 -47.27 40.04
N PHE A 715 -37.14 -46.10 39.43
CA PHE A 715 -36.62 -46.01 38.10
C PHE A 715 -35.07 -46.12 38.12
N LEU A 716 -34.40 -45.45 39.08
CA LEU A 716 -32.96 -45.41 39.19
C LEU A 716 -32.28 -46.74 39.52
N PHE A 717 -33.03 -47.62 40.20
CA PHE A 717 -32.55 -48.94 40.65
C PHE A 717 -33.18 -50.13 39.92
N ASN A 718 -34.03 -49.89 38.93
CA ASN A 718 -34.65 -50.92 38.09
C ASN A 718 -33.78 -51.18 36.87
N ARG A 719 -32.63 -51.80 37.09
CA ARG A 719 -31.78 -52.39 36.03
C ARG A 719 -31.73 -53.90 36.22
#